data_46d5cff07fa398a280c05410ce59f2ec
#
_entry.id   46d5cff07fa398a280c05410ce59f2ec
#
_cell.length_a   1.000
_cell.length_b   1.000
_cell.length_c   1.000
_cell.angle_alpha   90.00
_cell.angle_beta   90.00
_cell.angle_gamma   90.00
#
_symmetry.space_group_name_H-M   'P 1'
#
loop_
_entity.id
_entity.type
_entity.pdbx_description
1 polymer ?
#
loop_
_entity_poly.entity_id
_entity_poly.type
_entity_poly.pdbx_seq_one_letter_code
_entity_poly.pdbx_strand_id
1 'polypeptide(L)'
;MSMMKKYFEQDKKYKMQYKKFILLWQCGGFYEVYGLKCKKTGNIVDSYIETFGKICDYAVKEKSTNSRSGPRYQSYKKDGVSYTVMMSGLPISGSVENKIKKLNQNGFTIALWKQDPKIKEIREEYAIFSPGTQFDVDENLSNNIACIYLKCYKKTLLTKNPRISCGISVIDIITGETKYYEYHTEYFNESINYDDVERFMSIYNPNEIIIIHNFDTQKELNNMIEFSSINCSLKHIIDINDLNNGFMNEVHNCNKQTYQVELLNSYFNFNDSDFFYANFAMYEYATSSFCFLLNFVYNHQKNLVKNIKLPIFDNNQDTLVLANHSLKQLNMINDGNNNTKYSSVLKFLNNCKTAMGKREFGYQLLHPTINETYLNMEYQNIDFLINNKSDYKELWTNKPFKNICDIEKFYRKIILNLVTPYNIFVFNESFEGIQTLLNTLANSNTLNKYFLNKVNISNISKISNNLQKFKKEINKLKLTEIMSVNTRNIDDNIFKKDIFKDVDEAVATYEKSKIKIDAVKDYFNTILTSFEKKNKNGVKLSVKETMHPFLEATNRRCTGIESMLEKWMNQKEKPLVTIKYKYMNTELSFNLDLNTICFEKSSKNNKKIISPFLNKLYEKIFTGKEEIKKVVRKYFEIYCNNLLNFSNEFEEIIKFVKYYDVLVTKVNNALKYNYCKPTITNHEKSYFEATKLRHVLIEQIQQNEIYVPNSVKMGKDEDGILLYGTNAVGKSSLIKSIGICIIMAQSGMYVPCNDFIYKPYKTIYTRILGNDNIFKGLSSFAVEMSELKSILKADCNSLILGDELCKGTEFNSAIRIFVAGLVTLNKTRCSHIFATHFHEITHMKEITELESLVMKHMSIEYIGNTLVYNRTLQDGPGNNNYGLIVCKSLGLPTDFLNFAESLNINFKTKSNNIMNQHTSHYNSKLIKNKCELCGYIGEEVHHMIPQCDADESDFINNKDLSFNKNHKANLMNICRSCHSKETLTGRKLVRKKTTHGYKVMECT
;
A
#
# COMPACT_ATOMS: atom_id res chain seq x y z
N MET A 1 5.72 -9.54 -45.31
CA MET A 1 5.66 -8.19 -44.73
C MET A 1 6.96 -7.91 -44.00
N SER A 2 7.62 -6.72 -44.16
CA SER A 2 8.86 -6.45 -43.43
C SER A 2 8.61 -6.39 -41.92
N MET A 3 9.55 -6.84 -41.11
CA MET A 3 9.47 -6.81 -39.63
C MET A 3 9.08 -5.42 -39.09
N MET A 4 9.66 -4.36 -39.66
CA MET A 4 9.36 -2.98 -39.28
C MET A 4 7.90 -2.60 -39.57
N LYS A 5 7.32 -3.05 -40.69
CA LYS A 5 5.92 -2.77 -40.99
C LYS A 5 5.02 -3.42 -39.98
N LYS A 6 5.28 -4.70 -39.60
CA LYS A 6 4.53 -5.40 -38.54
C LYS A 6 4.65 -4.68 -37.19
N TYR A 7 5.85 -4.21 -36.81
CA TYR A 7 6.07 -3.49 -35.56
C TYR A 7 5.24 -2.20 -35.50
N PHE A 8 5.36 -1.33 -36.52
CA PHE A 8 4.66 -0.04 -36.52
C PHE A 8 3.13 -0.17 -36.68
N GLU A 9 2.64 -1.22 -37.33
CA GLU A 9 1.22 -1.55 -37.38
C GLU A 9 0.68 -1.91 -35.99
N GLN A 10 1.41 -2.76 -35.24
CA GLN A 10 1.03 -3.12 -33.87
C GLN A 10 1.17 -1.91 -32.92
N ASP A 11 2.26 -1.17 -33.00
CA ASP A 11 2.46 0.05 -32.20
C ASP A 11 1.32 1.07 -32.39
N LYS A 12 0.88 1.25 -33.66
CA LYS A 12 -0.27 2.10 -33.96
C LYS A 12 -1.56 1.58 -33.34
N LYS A 13 -1.82 0.26 -33.40
CA LYS A 13 -3.01 -0.37 -32.80
C LYS A 13 -3.08 -0.11 -31.30
N TYR A 14 -1.98 -0.32 -30.58
CA TYR A 14 -1.95 -0.09 -29.13
C TYR A 14 -2.05 1.38 -28.74
N LYS A 15 -1.51 2.31 -29.54
CA LYS A 15 -1.63 3.74 -29.29
C LYS A 15 -3.04 4.29 -29.45
N MET A 16 -3.93 3.57 -30.13
CA MET A 16 -5.37 3.87 -30.12
C MET A 16 -6.05 3.54 -28.78
N GLN A 17 -5.45 2.63 -27.99
CA GLN A 17 -5.96 2.20 -26.69
C GLN A 17 -5.24 2.91 -25.54
N TYR A 18 -3.91 3.10 -25.65
CA TYR A 18 -3.06 3.57 -24.56
C TYR A 18 -2.30 4.84 -24.93
N LYS A 19 -2.49 5.93 -24.16
CA LYS A 19 -1.83 7.23 -24.41
C LYS A 19 -0.32 7.21 -24.19
N LYS A 20 0.17 6.50 -23.13
CA LYS A 20 1.59 6.33 -22.82
C LYS A 20 1.96 4.87 -23.01
N PHE A 21 2.46 4.52 -24.18
CA PHE A 21 2.67 3.14 -24.59
C PHE A 21 4.07 2.89 -25.15
N ILE A 22 4.65 1.72 -24.82
CA ILE A 22 5.93 1.24 -25.36
C ILE A 22 5.78 -0.22 -25.78
N LEU A 23 6.14 -0.53 -27.03
CA LEU A 23 6.17 -1.89 -27.56
C LEU A 23 7.58 -2.48 -27.45
N LEU A 24 7.73 -3.55 -26.65
CA LEU A 24 8.96 -4.34 -26.55
C LEU A 24 8.86 -5.53 -27.50
N TRP A 25 9.71 -5.51 -28.54
CA TRP A 25 9.69 -6.48 -29.64
C TRP A 25 10.93 -7.37 -29.60
N GLN A 26 10.78 -8.65 -29.35
CA GLN A 26 11.92 -9.56 -29.26
C GLN A 26 12.63 -9.75 -30.62
N CYS A 27 13.94 -9.53 -30.63
CA CYS A 27 14.83 -9.76 -31.76
C CYS A 27 16.07 -10.51 -31.29
N GLY A 28 16.08 -11.83 -31.48
CA GLY A 28 17.15 -12.68 -30.95
C GLY A 28 17.31 -12.56 -29.44
N GLY A 29 18.47 -12.15 -28.96
CA GLY A 29 18.77 -11.98 -27.54
C GLY A 29 18.36 -10.64 -26.91
N PHE A 30 17.58 -9.82 -27.62
CA PHE A 30 17.18 -8.48 -27.15
C PHE A 30 15.68 -8.23 -27.30
N TYR A 31 15.14 -7.40 -26.41
CA TYR A 31 13.88 -6.72 -26.62
C TYR A 31 14.18 -5.32 -27.15
N GLU A 32 13.71 -5.01 -28.34
CA GLU A 32 13.99 -3.75 -29.05
C GLU A 32 12.75 -2.85 -29.09
N VAL A 33 12.98 -1.55 -28.96
CA VAL A 33 12.00 -0.47 -29.16
C VAL A 33 12.43 0.35 -30.35
N TYR A 34 11.47 0.73 -31.20
CA TYR A 34 11.77 1.52 -32.40
C TYR A 34 11.05 2.86 -32.42
N GLY A 35 11.66 3.83 -33.07
CA GLY A 35 11.08 5.15 -33.33
C GLY A 35 11.41 5.61 -34.75
N LEU A 36 10.67 6.59 -35.23
CA LEU A 36 10.85 7.19 -36.57
C LEU A 36 11.41 8.60 -36.44
N LYS A 37 12.65 8.82 -36.91
CA LYS A 37 13.30 10.13 -36.98
C LYS A 37 13.06 10.74 -38.34
N CYS A 38 12.41 11.89 -38.39
CA CYS A 38 12.14 12.61 -39.62
C CYS A 38 13.45 13.14 -40.24
N LYS A 39 13.73 12.79 -41.49
CA LYS A 39 14.95 13.24 -42.18
C LYS A 39 15.00 14.75 -42.44
N LYS A 40 13.84 15.43 -42.48
CA LYS A 40 13.75 16.86 -42.69
C LYS A 40 13.93 17.70 -41.43
N THR A 41 13.25 17.29 -40.33
CA THR A 41 13.20 18.06 -39.08
C THR A 41 14.18 17.57 -38.04
N GLY A 42 14.71 16.34 -38.17
CA GLY A 42 15.57 15.69 -37.15
C GLY A 42 14.81 15.19 -35.94
N ASN A 43 13.53 15.47 -35.80
CA ASN A 43 12.71 15.09 -34.64
C ASN A 43 12.23 13.64 -34.74
N ILE A 44 12.13 12.97 -33.57
CA ILE A 44 11.50 11.66 -33.47
C ILE A 44 9.98 11.85 -33.38
N VAL A 45 9.26 11.13 -34.23
CA VAL A 45 7.80 11.23 -34.38
C VAL A 45 7.13 10.01 -33.76
N ASP A 46 6.02 10.24 -33.06
CA ASP A 46 5.12 9.20 -32.53
C ASP A 46 5.83 8.09 -31.72
N SER A 47 6.88 8.37 -30.93
CA SER A 47 7.59 7.36 -30.18
C SER A 47 8.13 7.90 -28.86
N TYR A 48 8.05 7.09 -27.80
CA TYR A 48 8.66 7.34 -26.50
C TYR A 48 10.06 6.72 -26.36
N ILE A 49 10.75 6.43 -27.48
CA ILE A 49 12.04 5.75 -27.48
C ILE A 49 13.13 6.51 -26.70
N GLU A 50 13.15 7.84 -26.75
CA GLU A 50 14.11 8.64 -25.98
C GLU A 50 13.84 8.56 -24.48
N THR A 51 12.55 8.62 -24.09
CA THR A 51 12.13 8.43 -22.70
C THR A 51 12.45 7.03 -22.20
N PHE A 52 12.23 6.01 -23.05
CA PHE A 52 12.63 4.63 -22.76
C PHE A 52 14.15 4.53 -22.52
N GLY A 53 14.95 5.12 -23.40
CA GLY A 53 16.41 5.13 -23.25
C GLY A 53 16.86 5.77 -21.94
N LYS A 54 16.28 6.90 -21.56
CA LYS A 54 16.57 7.61 -20.29
C LYS A 54 16.16 6.80 -19.06
N ILE A 55 14.94 6.25 -19.01
CA ILE A 55 14.45 5.50 -17.86
C ILE A 55 15.20 4.18 -17.68
N CYS A 56 15.52 3.51 -18.78
CA CYS A 56 16.15 2.19 -18.76
C CYS A 56 17.67 2.24 -18.77
N ASP A 57 18.30 3.40 -18.94
CA ASP A 57 19.74 3.62 -19.07
C ASP A 57 20.33 2.94 -20.32
N TYR A 58 19.63 3.02 -21.45
CA TYR A 58 20.10 2.48 -22.74
C TYR A 58 20.24 3.55 -23.81
N ALA A 59 21.27 3.43 -24.64
CA ALA A 59 21.49 4.36 -25.74
C ALA A 59 20.43 4.19 -26.85
N VAL A 60 19.98 5.32 -27.41
CA VAL A 60 19.14 5.37 -28.60
C VAL A 60 20.05 5.63 -29.81
N LYS A 61 20.03 4.72 -30.77
CA LYS A 61 20.87 4.78 -31.98
C LYS A 61 20.07 4.58 -33.25
N GLU A 62 20.62 5.01 -34.39
CA GLU A 62 20.02 4.70 -35.68
C GLU A 62 20.23 3.21 -36.01
N LYS A 63 19.16 2.50 -36.41
CA LYS A 63 19.23 1.07 -36.74
C LYS A 63 20.03 0.86 -38.02
N SER A 64 21.18 0.21 -37.89
CA SER A 64 22.03 -0.16 -39.01
C SER A 64 21.71 -1.57 -39.51
N THR A 65 21.87 -1.78 -40.81
CA THR A 65 21.90 -3.10 -41.45
C THR A 65 23.32 -3.37 -41.92
N ASN A 66 23.87 -4.51 -41.52
CA ASN A 66 25.21 -4.91 -42.04
C ASN A 66 25.09 -5.19 -43.51
N SER A 67 25.81 -4.43 -44.35
CA SER A 67 25.99 -4.71 -45.76
C SER A 67 27.48 -4.84 -46.06
N ARG A 68 27.85 -5.58 -47.14
CA ARG A 68 29.25 -5.73 -47.59
C ARG A 68 29.93 -4.40 -47.96
N SER A 69 29.15 -3.32 -48.15
CA SER A 69 29.58 -1.95 -48.52
C SER A 69 29.55 -0.96 -47.33
N GLY A 70 29.52 -1.44 -46.07
CA GLY A 70 29.45 -0.61 -44.85
C GLY A 70 28.02 -0.51 -44.25
N PRO A 71 27.90 0.16 -43.07
CA PRO A 71 26.63 0.25 -42.38
C PRO A 71 25.64 1.12 -43.17
N ARG A 72 24.55 0.51 -43.61
CA ARG A 72 23.40 1.25 -44.16
C ARG A 72 22.33 1.42 -43.08
N TYR A 73 21.81 2.65 -42.89
CA TYR A 73 20.74 2.93 -41.94
C TYR A 73 19.37 2.53 -42.53
N GLN A 74 18.56 1.87 -41.72
CA GLN A 74 17.25 1.40 -42.13
C GLN A 74 16.28 2.56 -42.25
N SER A 75 15.67 2.71 -43.43
CA SER A 75 14.64 3.72 -43.72
C SER A 75 13.25 3.11 -43.74
N TYR A 76 12.26 3.89 -43.31
CA TYR A 76 10.84 3.54 -43.34
C TYR A 76 10.04 4.67 -44.01
N LYS A 77 9.09 4.31 -44.88
CA LYS A 77 8.16 5.28 -45.50
C LYS A 77 6.81 5.18 -44.79
N LYS A 78 6.35 6.30 -44.23
CA LYS A 78 5.00 6.46 -43.65
C LYS A 78 4.35 7.66 -44.30
N ASP A 79 3.16 7.49 -44.86
CA ASP A 79 2.36 8.54 -45.51
C ASP A 79 3.17 9.39 -46.55
N GLY A 80 3.95 8.70 -47.35
CA GLY A 80 4.80 9.34 -48.39
C GLY A 80 6.11 9.97 -47.86
N VAL A 81 6.28 10.12 -46.56
CA VAL A 81 7.47 10.70 -45.93
C VAL A 81 8.49 9.61 -45.58
N SER A 82 9.77 9.90 -45.82
CA SER A 82 10.89 8.98 -45.51
C SER A 82 11.49 9.31 -44.14
N TYR A 83 11.60 8.29 -43.27
CA TYR A 83 12.15 8.37 -41.92
C TYR A 83 13.36 7.47 -41.77
N THR A 84 14.27 7.82 -40.84
CA THR A 84 15.31 6.91 -40.35
C THR A 84 14.76 6.15 -39.14
N VAL A 85 14.98 4.83 -39.08
CA VAL A 85 14.53 4.02 -37.93
C VAL A 85 15.55 4.16 -36.80
N MET A 86 15.06 4.66 -35.65
CA MET A 86 15.80 4.68 -34.39
C MET A 86 15.53 3.38 -33.62
N MET A 87 16.51 2.93 -32.85
CA MET A 87 16.45 1.70 -32.05
C MET A 87 17.09 1.91 -30.69
N SER A 88 16.46 1.35 -29.68
CA SER A 88 17.03 1.09 -28.36
C SER A 88 16.57 -0.30 -27.92
N GLY A 89 17.29 -0.97 -27.03
CA GLY A 89 16.92 -2.32 -26.62
C GLY A 89 17.61 -2.77 -25.36
N LEU A 90 16.99 -3.73 -24.69
CA LEU A 90 17.47 -4.36 -23.46
C LEU A 90 17.72 -5.87 -23.68
N PRO A 91 18.80 -6.44 -23.12
CA PRO A 91 19.10 -7.86 -23.26
C PRO A 91 18.08 -8.74 -22.52
N ILE A 92 17.72 -9.87 -23.10
CA ILE A 92 16.80 -10.85 -22.49
C ILE A 92 17.38 -11.44 -21.21
N SER A 93 18.70 -11.64 -21.15
CA SER A 93 19.42 -12.15 -19.97
C SER A 93 19.55 -11.13 -18.83
N GLY A 94 19.16 -9.87 -19.07
CA GLY A 94 19.12 -8.83 -18.05
C GLY A 94 17.83 -8.89 -17.23
N SER A 95 17.73 -8.03 -16.20
CA SER A 95 16.54 -7.88 -15.38
C SER A 95 15.42 -7.13 -16.14
N VAL A 96 14.84 -7.76 -17.17
CA VAL A 96 13.76 -7.20 -18.00
C VAL A 96 12.59 -6.76 -17.13
N GLU A 97 12.21 -7.58 -16.15
CA GLU A 97 11.13 -7.30 -15.20
C GLU A 97 11.38 -6.01 -14.41
N ASN A 98 12.61 -5.78 -13.96
CA ASN A 98 12.96 -4.54 -13.23
C ASN A 98 12.90 -3.30 -14.14
N LYS A 99 13.21 -3.44 -15.44
CA LYS A 99 13.08 -2.33 -16.38
C LYS A 99 11.60 -2.04 -16.73
N ILE A 100 10.79 -3.08 -16.89
CA ILE A 100 9.33 -2.95 -17.03
C ILE A 100 8.75 -2.26 -15.79
N LYS A 101 9.18 -2.66 -14.58
CA LYS A 101 8.77 -2.03 -13.31
C LYS A 101 9.09 -0.53 -13.30
N LYS A 102 10.31 -0.11 -13.68
CA LYS A 102 10.70 1.30 -13.77
C LYS A 102 9.83 2.08 -14.78
N LEU A 103 9.52 1.50 -15.92
CA LEU A 103 8.66 2.11 -16.93
C LEU A 103 7.23 2.27 -16.42
N ASN A 104 6.65 1.25 -15.78
CA ASN A 104 5.33 1.30 -15.18
C ASN A 104 5.25 2.37 -14.08
N GLN A 105 6.27 2.50 -13.22
CA GLN A 105 6.35 3.57 -12.20
C GLN A 105 6.32 4.98 -12.80
N ASN A 106 6.74 5.12 -14.06
CA ASN A 106 6.64 6.36 -14.83
C ASN A 106 5.33 6.48 -15.63
N GLY A 107 4.36 5.60 -15.39
CA GLY A 107 3.02 5.64 -15.97
C GLY A 107 2.95 5.13 -17.42
N PHE A 108 3.90 4.28 -17.87
CA PHE A 108 3.84 3.67 -19.18
C PHE A 108 3.15 2.31 -19.15
N THR A 109 2.34 2.01 -20.17
CA THR A 109 1.87 0.67 -20.50
C THR A 109 2.84 0.03 -21.48
N ILE A 110 3.22 -1.22 -21.26
CA ILE A 110 4.22 -1.95 -22.04
C ILE A 110 3.61 -3.23 -22.59
N ALA A 111 3.59 -3.40 -23.93
CA ALA A 111 3.32 -4.71 -24.53
C ALA A 111 4.63 -5.43 -24.83
N LEU A 112 4.71 -6.67 -24.37
CA LEU A 112 5.86 -7.55 -24.58
C LEU A 112 5.53 -8.60 -25.64
N TRP A 113 6.23 -8.58 -26.75
CA TRP A 113 6.09 -9.54 -27.84
C TRP A 113 7.28 -10.48 -27.88
N LYS A 114 7.03 -11.79 -27.79
CA LYS A 114 8.08 -12.83 -27.84
C LYS A 114 8.20 -13.42 -29.22
N GLN A 115 9.41 -13.77 -29.59
CA GLN A 115 9.74 -14.48 -30.82
C GLN A 115 9.45 -15.98 -30.65
N ASP A 116 8.79 -16.60 -31.64
CA ASP A 116 8.58 -18.04 -31.65
C ASP A 116 9.95 -18.77 -31.65
N PRO A 117 10.14 -19.77 -30.77
CA PRO A 117 11.41 -20.52 -30.71
C PRO A 117 11.72 -21.32 -31.96
N LYS A 118 10.69 -21.75 -32.70
CA LYS A 118 10.82 -22.59 -33.90
C LYS A 118 10.87 -21.75 -35.18
N ILE A 119 10.04 -20.71 -35.27
CA ILE A 119 9.87 -19.88 -36.46
C ILE A 119 10.27 -18.44 -36.12
N LYS A 120 11.54 -18.10 -36.36
CA LYS A 120 12.14 -16.80 -36.00
C LYS A 120 11.47 -15.57 -36.60
N GLU A 121 10.59 -15.73 -37.57
CA GLU A 121 9.86 -14.65 -38.24
C GLU A 121 8.54 -14.31 -37.56
N ILE A 122 8.00 -15.23 -36.76
CA ILE A 122 6.75 -15.09 -36.03
C ILE A 122 7.03 -14.51 -34.63
N ARG A 123 6.19 -13.59 -34.22
CA ARG A 123 6.15 -13.04 -32.86
C ARG A 123 4.73 -12.97 -32.41
N GLU A 124 4.56 -13.28 -31.14
CA GLU A 124 3.24 -13.31 -30.49
C GLU A 124 3.26 -12.39 -29.26
N GLU A 125 2.11 -11.79 -29.00
CA GLU A 125 1.91 -11.03 -27.78
C GLU A 125 2.02 -11.97 -26.57
N TYR A 126 2.93 -11.66 -25.67
CA TYR A 126 3.14 -12.43 -24.46
C TYR A 126 2.31 -11.89 -23.30
N ALA A 127 2.37 -10.58 -23.05
CA ALA A 127 1.63 -9.89 -22.01
C ALA A 127 1.69 -8.38 -22.19
N ILE A 128 0.72 -7.68 -21.63
CA ILE A 128 0.72 -6.23 -21.45
C ILE A 128 0.92 -5.94 -19.96
N PHE A 129 1.83 -5.03 -19.65
CA PHE A 129 2.16 -4.61 -18.29
C PHE A 129 1.79 -3.13 -18.12
N SER A 130 1.02 -2.82 -17.10
CA SER A 130 0.67 -1.46 -16.71
C SER A 130 0.89 -1.27 -15.19
N PRO A 131 0.86 -0.03 -14.66
CA PRO A 131 1.03 0.20 -13.22
C PRO A 131 0.10 -0.63 -12.34
N GLY A 132 -1.17 -0.76 -12.74
CA GLY A 132 -2.19 -1.52 -12.00
C GLY A 132 -2.07 -3.04 -12.16
N THR A 133 -1.57 -3.54 -13.30
CA THR A 133 -1.47 -5.00 -13.55
C THR A 133 -0.16 -5.60 -13.04
N GLN A 134 0.72 -4.84 -12.42
CA GLN A 134 1.98 -5.33 -11.90
C GLN A 134 1.80 -6.04 -10.56
N PHE A 135 2.11 -7.34 -10.51
CA PHE A 135 1.96 -8.15 -9.29
C PHE A 135 3.11 -7.94 -8.27
N ASP A 136 4.35 -7.88 -8.71
CA ASP A 136 5.53 -7.75 -7.83
C ASP A 136 5.90 -6.28 -7.57
N VAL A 137 5.06 -5.60 -6.78
CA VAL A 137 5.39 -4.32 -6.16
C VAL A 137 5.83 -4.61 -4.72
N ASP A 138 7.15 -4.55 -4.45
CA ASP A 138 7.74 -5.03 -3.19
C ASP A 138 7.31 -4.22 -1.96
N GLU A 139 6.91 -2.96 -2.12
CA GLU A 139 6.59 -2.05 -1.01
C GLU A 139 5.09 -1.81 -0.80
N ASN A 140 4.23 -2.17 -1.75
CA ASN A 140 2.80 -1.90 -1.65
C ASN A 140 2.05 -3.07 -1.00
N LEU A 141 1.15 -2.71 -0.08
CA LEU A 141 0.25 -3.67 0.57
C LEU A 141 -0.85 -4.16 -0.38
N SER A 142 -1.27 -3.34 -1.33
CA SER A 142 -2.29 -3.63 -2.36
C SER A 142 -1.89 -2.99 -3.69
N ASN A 143 -2.39 -3.52 -4.79
CA ASN A 143 -2.29 -2.92 -6.12
C ASN A 143 -3.66 -2.94 -6.79
N ASN A 144 -4.39 -1.84 -6.64
CA ASN A 144 -5.76 -1.70 -7.09
C ASN A 144 -5.83 -1.12 -8.51
N ILE A 145 -6.67 -1.74 -9.34
CA ILE A 145 -7.18 -1.18 -10.59
C ILE A 145 -8.67 -0.91 -10.43
N ALA A 146 -9.13 0.26 -10.83
CA ALA A 146 -10.54 0.61 -10.77
C ALA A 146 -11.12 0.91 -12.15
N CYS A 147 -12.41 0.64 -12.32
CA CYS A 147 -13.19 1.09 -13.45
C CYS A 147 -14.41 1.87 -12.96
N ILE A 148 -14.64 3.03 -13.55
CA ILE A 148 -15.83 3.87 -13.30
C ILE A 148 -16.62 3.93 -14.59
N TYR A 149 -17.88 3.55 -14.54
CA TYR A 149 -18.83 3.66 -15.64
C TYR A 149 -19.87 4.72 -15.32
N LEU A 150 -19.86 5.83 -16.06
CA LEU A 150 -20.72 6.99 -15.87
C LEU A 150 -21.65 7.16 -17.05
N LYS A 151 -22.95 7.26 -16.79
CA LYS A 151 -23.94 7.53 -17.79
C LYS A 151 -24.86 8.67 -17.37
N CYS A 152 -24.76 9.78 -18.09
CA CYS A 152 -25.65 10.93 -17.91
C CYS A 152 -26.88 10.79 -18.82
N TYR A 153 -28.04 10.98 -18.24
CA TYR A 153 -29.31 11.00 -18.92
C TYR A 153 -29.82 12.43 -19.00
N LYS A 154 -30.08 12.88 -20.22
CA LYS A 154 -30.65 14.21 -20.47
C LYS A 154 -32.09 14.28 -19.94
N LYS A 155 -32.51 15.50 -19.63
CA LYS A 155 -33.90 15.79 -19.27
C LYS A 155 -34.85 15.27 -20.37
N THR A 156 -35.87 14.51 -19.93
CA THR A 156 -36.94 14.01 -20.79
C THR A 156 -38.28 14.58 -20.34
N LEU A 157 -39.35 14.37 -21.13
CA LEU A 157 -40.71 14.77 -20.75
C LEU A 157 -41.20 14.13 -19.44
N LEU A 158 -40.63 12.95 -19.08
CA LEU A 158 -40.98 12.19 -17.88
C LEU A 158 -40.08 12.53 -16.68
N THR A 159 -38.85 12.97 -16.91
CA THR A 159 -37.89 13.30 -15.85
C THR A 159 -37.67 14.82 -15.83
N LYS A 160 -38.04 15.46 -14.69
CA LYS A 160 -37.90 16.93 -14.53
C LYS A 160 -36.44 17.40 -14.56
N ASN A 161 -35.52 16.58 -14.01
CA ASN A 161 -34.07 16.88 -13.91
C ASN A 161 -33.24 15.83 -14.66
N PRO A 162 -32.08 16.19 -15.21
CA PRO A 162 -31.11 15.21 -15.72
C PRO A 162 -30.65 14.31 -14.58
N ARG A 163 -30.23 13.07 -14.88
CA ARG A 163 -29.75 12.09 -13.91
C ARG A 163 -28.39 11.54 -14.32
N ILE A 164 -27.60 11.15 -13.33
CA ILE A 164 -26.35 10.41 -13.53
C ILE A 164 -26.45 9.05 -12.82
N SER A 165 -26.04 8.02 -13.52
CA SER A 165 -25.85 6.69 -12.98
C SER A 165 -24.36 6.39 -13.01
N CYS A 166 -23.84 5.86 -11.91
CA CYS A 166 -22.42 5.53 -11.80
C CYS A 166 -22.25 4.13 -11.23
N GLY A 167 -21.55 3.28 -11.98
CA GLY A 167 -21.07 2.00 -11.51
C GLY A 167 -19.56 2.04 -11.32
N ILE A 168 -19.08 1.55 -10.19
CA ILE A 168 -17.66 1.52 -9.83
C ILE A 168 -17.27 0.09 -9.52
N SER A 169 -16.10 -0.33 -9.99
CA SER A 169 -15.50 -1.62 -9.62
C SER A 169 -14.02 -1.48 -9.35
N VAL A 170 -13.47 -2.34 -8.48
CA VAL A 170 -12.05 -2.42 -8.18
C VAL A 170 -11.60 -3.87 -8.04
N ILE A 171 -10.38 -4.14 -8.48
CA ILE A 171 -9.68 -5.42 -8.32
C ILE A 171 -8.33 -5.13 -7.67
N ASP A 172 -8.05 -5.77 -6.53
CA ASP A 172 -6.70 -5.84 -5.99
C ASP A 172 -5.96 -7.02 -6.62
N ILE A 173 -4.97 -6.74 -7.42
CA ILE A 173 -4.18 -7.76 -8.14
C ILE A 173 -3.38 -8.64 -7.16
N ILE A 174 -2.95 -8.08 -6.01
CA ILE A 174 -2.11 -8.80 -5.03
C ILE A 174 -2.91 -9.85 -4.25
N THR A 175 -4.17 -9.56 -3.90
CA THR A 175 -5.02 -10.45 -3.11
C THR A 175 -6.08 -11.18 -3.94
N GLY A 176 -6.42 -10.64 -5.10
CA GLY A 176 -7.54 -11.09 -5.93
C GLY A 176 -8.90 -10.67 -5.37
N GLU A 177 -8.94 -9.77 -4.39
CA GLU A 177 -10.21 -9.22 -3.86
C GLU A 177 -10.83 -8.24 -4.83
N THR A 178 -12.16 -8.28 -4.92
CA THR A 178 -12.93 -7.41 -5.79
C THR A 178 -14.08 -6.75 -5.05
N LYS A 179 -14.35 -5.52 -5.40
CA LYS A 179 -15.46 -4.74 -4.85
C LYS A 179 -16.18 -4.03 -5.99
N TYR A 180 -17.46 -3.79 -5.84
CA TYR A 180 -18.22 -2.98 -6.78
C TYR A 180 -19.31 -2.20 -6.04
N TYR A 181 -19.74 -1.08 -6.63
CA TYR A 181 -20.73 -0.17 -6.07
C TYR A 181 -21.49 0.54 -7.17
N GLU A 182 -22.74 0.87 -6.91
CA GLU A 182 -23.58 1.63 -7.85
C GLU A 182 -24.43 2.66 -7.12
N TYR A 183 -24.57 3.84 -7.72
CA TYR A 183 -25.48 4.85 -7.26
C TYR A 183 -26.13 5.61 -8.42
N HIS A 184 -27.29 6.21 -8.11
CA HIS A 184 -28.07 7.04 -9.03
C HIS A 184 -28.46 8.34 -8.35
N THR A 185 -28.23 9.48 -9.00
CA THR A 185 -28.58 10.79 -8.43
C THR A 185 -29.00 11.77 -9.51
N GLU A 186 -29.66 12.87 -9.11
CA GLU A 186 -29.89 14.00 -10.00
C GLU A 186 -28.56 14.63 -10.39
N TYR A 187 -28.42 15.01 -11.65
CA TYR A 187 -27.18 15.55 -12.20
C TYR A 187 -27.21 17.05 -12.31
N PHE A 188 -26.35 17.75 -11.58
CA PHE A 188 -26.20 19.20 -11.61
C PHE A 188 -24.76 19.64 -11.95
N ASN A 189 -23.87 18.71 -12.26
CA ASN A 189 -22.42 18.91 -12.43
C ASN A 189 -21.77 19.58 -11.19
N GLU A 190 -22.19 19.18 -10.01
CA GLU A 190 -21.71 19.62 -8.70
C GLU A 190 -20.84 18.52 -8.05
N SER A 191 -20.04 18.91 -7.05
CA SER A 191 -19.18 17.97 -6.30
C SER A 191 -19.97 16.82 -5.67
N ILE A 192 -21.17 17.07 -5.16
CA ILE A 192 -22.04 16.06 -4.55
C ILE A 192 -22.34 14.89 -5.49
N ASN A 193 -22.40 15.12 -6.81
CA ASN A 193 -22.67 14.03 -7.76
C ASN A 193 -21.59 12.97 -7.75
N TYR A 194 -20.41 13.25 -7.16
CA TYR A 194 -19.22 12.42 -7.19
C TYR A 194 -18.68 12.06 -5.80
N ASP A 195 -19.42 12.36 -4.71
CA ASP A 195 -18.99 12.05 -3.33
C ASP A 195 -18.72 10.56 -3.11
N ASP A 196 -19.60 9.69 -3.64
CA ASP A 196 -19.41 8.25 -3.55
C ASP A 196 -18.21 7.77 -4.36
N VAL A 197 -17.94 8.39 -5.51
CA VAL A 197 -16.72 8.10 -6.30
C VAL A 197 -15.48 8.52 -5.51
N GLU A 198 -15.50 9.73 -4.92
CA GLU A 198 -14.38 10.22 -4.11
C GLU A 198 -14.12 9.32 -2.90
N ARG A 199 -15.16 8.93 -2.18
CA ARG A 199 -15.08 8.00 -1.06
C ARG A 199 -14.43 6.69 -1.48
N PHE A 200 -14.92 6.09 -2.57
CA PHE A 200 -14.42 4.84 -3.10
C PHE A 200 -12.95 4.96 -3.55
N MET A 201 -12.60 6.03 -4.26
CA MET A 201 -11.21 6.30 -4.68
C MET A 201 -10.29 6.56 -3.49
N SER A 202 -10.77 7.24 -2.47
CA SER A 202 -10.00 7.52 -1.24
C SER A 202 -9.72 6.28 -0.42
N ILE A 203 -10.64 5.32 -0.37
CA ILE A 203 -10.50 4.05 0.34
C ILE A 203 -9.55 3.10 -0.40
N TYR A 204 -9.79 2.87 -1.69
CA TYR A 204 -9.08 1.85 -2.46
C TYR A 204 -7.82 2.36 -3.14
N ASN A 205 -7.67 3.68 -3.30
CA ASN A 205 -6.50 4.37 -3.86
C ASN A 205 -5.87 3.64 -5.07
N PRO A 206 -6.58 3.54 -6.22
CA PRO A 206 -6.11 2.76 -7.35
C PRO A 206 -4.88 3.37 -8.02
N ASN A 207 -3.93 2.51 -8.43
CA ASN A 207 -2.75 2.93 -9.19
C ASN A 207 -3.06 3.18 -10.67
N GLU A 208 -4.14 2.59 -11.16
CA GLU A 208 -4.63 2.72 -12.53
C GLU A 208 -6.15 2.76 -12.54
N ILE A 209 -6.72 3.63 -13.35
CA ILE A 209 -8.16 3.82 -13.44
C ILE A 209 -8.64 3.89 -14.87
N ILE A 210 -9.80 3.28 -15.11
CA ILE A 210 -10.53 3.37 -16.37
C ILE A 210 -11.79 4.19 -16.11
N ILE A 211 -12.05 5.19 -16.94
CA ILE A 211 -13.23 6.07 -16.86
C ILE A 211 -13.98 5.95 -18.16
N ILE A 212 -15.14 5.31 -18.11
CA ILE A 212 -16.09 5.20 -19.22
C ILE A 212 -17.20 6.20 -18.99
N HIS A 213 -17.45 7.10 -19.95
CA HIS A 213 -18.40 8.20 -19.79
C HIS A 213 -19.09 8.59 -21.10
N ASN A 214 -20.21 9.32 -20.99
CA ASN A 214 -20.91 9.94 -22.09
C ASN A 214 -21.13 11.45 -21.85
N PHE A 215 -20.21 12.14 -21.19
CA PHE A 215 -20.29 13.59 -21.01
C PHE A 215 -20.24 14.34 -22.34
N ASP A 216 -21.03 15.41 -22.45
CA ASP A 216 -21.07 16.23 -23.66
C ASP A 216 -19.83 17.13 -23.82
N THR A 217 -19.15 17.47 -22.70
CA THR A 217 -18.01 18.40 -22.69
C THR A 217 -16.81 17.88 -21.92
N GLN A 218 -15.61 18.22 -22.39
CA GLN A 218 -14.36 17.94 -21.68
C GLN A 218 -14.31 18.61 -20.30
N LYS A 219 -15.03 19.71 -20.11
CA LYS A 219 -15.11 20.41 -18.81
C LYS A 219 -15.83 19.56 -17.76
N GLU A 220 -16.90 18.87 -18.12
CA GLU A 220 -17.63 17.97 -17.20
C GLU A 220 -16.75 16.82 -16.75
N LEU A 221 -16.01 16.21 -17.67
CA LEU A 221 -15.04 15.16 -17.36
C LEU A 221 -13.95 15.65 -16.41
N ASN A 222 -13.38 16.83 -16.69
CA ASN A 222 -12.35 17.40 -15.82
C ASN A 222 -12.90 17.70 -14.42
N ASN A 223 -14.11 18.25 -14.30
CA ASN A 223 -14.77 18.49 -13.03
C ASN A 223 -14.96 17.17 -12.26
N MET A 224 -15.45 16.12 -12.94
CA MET A 224 -15.61 14.80 -12.31
C MET A 224 -14.28 14.26 -11.75
N ILE A 225 -13.19 14.32 -12.54
CA ILE A 225 -11.86 13.86 -12.11
C ILE A 225 -11.36 14.66 -10.90
N GLU A 226 -11.58 15.97 -10.90
CA GLU A 226 -11.17 16.86 -9.81
C GLU A 226 -12.01 16.63 -8.55
N PHE A 227 -13.34 16.61 -8.68
CA PHE A 227 -14.24 16.39 -7.55
C PHE A 227 -14.05 15.03 -6.91
N SER A 228 -13.79 14.01 -7.71
CA SER A 228 -13.48 12.66 -7.21
C SER A 228 -12.05 12.51 -6.70
N SER A 229 -11.23 13.56 -6.73
CA SER A 229 -9.82 13.54 -6.27
C SER A 229 -8.99 12.41 -6.89
N ILE A 230 -9.19 12.10 -8.17
CA ILE A 230 -8.53 11.00 -8.88
C ILE A 230 -7.10 11.40 -9.24
N ASN A 231 -6.13 10.97 -8.44
CA ASN A 231 -4.71 11.31 -8.57
C ASN A 231 -3.81 10.12 -8.99
N CYS A 232 -4.38 9.09 -9.66
CA CYS A 232 -3.60 7.94 -10.10
C CYS A 232 -2.64 8.28 -11.25
N SER A 233 -1.56 7.51 -11.37
CA SER A 233 -0.50 7.71 -12.36
C SER A 233 -0.95 7.46 -13.81
N LEU A 234 -1.91 6.57 -14.00
CA LEU A 234 -2.44 6.20 -15.31
C LEU A 234 -3.97 6.23 -15.33
N LYS A 235 -4.53 7.00 -16.28
CA LYS A 235 -5.97 7.14 -16.49
C LYS A 235 -6.30 6.78 -17.93
N HIS A 236 -7.19 5.82 -18.12
CA HIS A 236 -7.78 5.47 -19.42
C HIS A 236 -9.16 6.11 -19.51
N ILE A 237 -9.33 7.02 -20.43
CA ILE A 237 -10.58 7.75 -20.62
C ILE A 237 -11.23 7.24 -21.90
N ILE A 238 -12.46 6.73 -21.77
CA ILE A 238 -13.25 6.15 -22.87
C ILE A 238 -14.55 6.94 -22.97
N ASP A 239 -14.68 7.73 -24.04
CA ASP A 239 -15.94 8.38 -24.37
C ASP A 239 -16.80 7.43 -25.20
N ILE A 240 -17.98 7.10 -24.70
CA ILE A 240 -18.94 6.21 -25.38
C ILE A 240 -19.42 6.81 -26.72
N ASN A 241 -19.34 8.12 -26.89
CA ASN A 241 -19.72 8.80 -28.11
C ASN A 241 -18.62 8.76 -29.19
N ASP A 242 -17.37 8.43 -28.83
CA ASP A 242 -16.25 8.30 -29.78
C ASP A 242 -16.14 6.87 -30.32
N LEU A 243 -16.78 6.61 -31.45
CA LEU A 243 -16.79 5.31 -32.15
C LEU A 243 -15.39 4.84 -32.59
N ASN A 244 -14.38 5.74 -32.63
CA ASN A 244 -13.01 5.39 -33.02
C ASN A 244 -12.13 4.93 -31.85
N ASN A 245 -12.66 4.93 -30.62
CA ASN A 245 -11.91 4.46 -29.47
C ASN A 245 -11.66 2.95 -29.55
N GLY A 246 -10.44 2.53 -29.35
CA GLY A 246 -10.02 1.12 -29.46
C GLY A 246 -10.71 0.15 -28.50
N PHE A 247 -11.40 0.64 -27.45
CA PHE A 247 -12.12 -0.17 -26.46
C PHE A 247 -13.64 -0.23 -26.69
N MET A 248 -14.17 0.40 -27.74
CA MET A 248 -15.63 0.53 -27.92
C MET A 248 -16.36 -0.82 -28.04
N ASN A 249 -15.77 -1.79 -28.73
CA ASN A 249 -16.37 -3.11 -28.87
C ASN A 249 -16.53 -3.81 -27.52
N GLU A 250 -15.51 -3.70 -26.64
CA GLU A 250 -15.53 -4.25 -25.29
C GLU A 250 -16.58 -3.56 -24.43
N VAL A 251 -16.67 -2.22 -24.48
CA VAL A 251 -17.70 -1.46 -23.75
C VAL A 251 -19.11 -1.88 -24.19
N HIS A 252 -19.37 -1.96 -25.50
CA HIS A 252 -20.66 -2.40 -26.01
C HIS A 252 -21.03 -3.84 -25.61
N ASN A 253 -20.06 -4.74 -25.62
CA ASN A 253 -20.29 -6.12 -25.19
C ASN A 253 -20.59 -6.20 -23.70
N CYS A 254 -19.83 -5.48 -22.87
CA CYS A 254 -20.01 -5.48 -21.41
C CYS A 254 -21.37 -4.88 -20.96
N ASN A 255 -22.05 -4.13 -21.80
CA ASN A 255 -23.39 -3.62 -21.55
C ASN A 255 -24.51 -4.61 -21.90
N LYS A 256 -24.19 -5.74 -22.54
CA LYS A 256 -25.17 -6.77 -22.90
C LYS A 256 -25.26 -7.80 -21.78
N GLN A 257 -26.42 -7.99 -21.19
CA GLN A 257 -26.66 -8.94 -20.11
C GLN A 257 -26.27 -10.39 -20.48
N THR A 258 -26.54 -10.84 -21.71
CA THR A 258 -26.11 -12.15 -22.18
C THR A 258 -24.59 -12.33 -22.12
N TYR A 259 -23.84 -11.33 -22.54
CA TYR A 259 -22.38 -11.34 -22.47
C TYR A 259 -21.89 -11.32 -21.01
N GLN A 260 -22.52 -10.53 -20.14
CA GLN A 260 -22.19 -10.48 -18.71
C GLN A 260 -22.37 -11.87 -18.06
N VAL A 261 -23.49 -12.54 -18.32
CA VAL A 261 -23.76 -13.90 -17.80
C VAL A 261 -22.69 -14.88 -18.27
N GLU A 262 -22.39 -14.92 -19.56
CA GLU A 262 -21.37 -15.83 -20.12
C GLU A 262 -19.99 -15.54 -19.54
N LEU A 263 -19.61 -14.25 -19.46
CA LEU A 263 -18.32 -13.84 -18.94
C LEU A 263 -18.17 -14.24 -17.47
N LEU A 264 -19.12 -13.87 -16.62
CA LEU A 264 -19.06 -14.15 -15.17
C LEU A 264 -19.15 -15.65 -14.89
N ASN A 265 -19.95 -16.40 -15.65
CA ASN A 265 -19.96 -17.87 -15.57
C ASN A 265 -18.59 -18.48 -15.89
N SER A 266 -17.88 -17.94 -16.88
CA SER A 266 -16.55 -18.46 -17.25
C SER A 266 -15.50 -18.30 -16.14
N TYR A 267 -15.64 -17.28 -15.28
CA TYR A 267 -14.72 -17.02 -14.17
C TYR A 267 -15.13 -17.62 -12.84
N PHE A 268 -16.44 -17.64 -12.55
CA PHE A 268 -16.95 -18.01 -11.23
C PHE A 268 -17.72 -19.34 -11.20
N ASN A 269 -17.88 -20.01 -12.36
CA ASN A 269 -18.55 -21.31 -12.51
C ASN A 269 -19.94 -21.35 -11.82
N PHE A 270 -20.77 -20.37 -12.09
CA PHE A 270 -22.14 -20.38 -11.58
C PHE A 270 -22.90 -21.54 -12.21
N ASN A 271 -23.38 -22.44 -11.38
CA ASN A 271 -24.19 -23.59 -11.86
C ASN A 271 -25.61 -23.19 -12.25
N ASP A 272 -26.02 -21.94 -11.91
CA ASP A 272 -27.38 -21.46 -12.08
C ASP A 272 -27.41 -19.99 -12.53
N SER A 273 -28.25 -19.69 -13.53
CA SER A 273 -28.50 -18.31 -13.97
C SER A 273 -29.14 -17.46 -12.87
N ASP A 274 -29.86 -18.07 -11.92
CA ASP A 274 -30.51 -17.39 -10.80
C ASP A 274 -29.50 -16.66 -9.90
N PHE A 275 -28.27 -17.19 -9.77
CA PHE A 275 -27.21 -16.51 -9.03
C PHE A 275 -26.84 -15.16 -9.66
N PHE A 276 -26.78 -15.08 -10.99
CA PHE A 276 -26.54 -13.82 -11.69
C PHE A 276 -27.65 -12.81 -11.42
N TYR A 277 -28.92 -13.24 -11.54
CA TYR A 277 -30.06 -12.36 -11.31
C TYR A 277 -30.14 -11.87 -9.88
N ALA A 278 -29.80 -12.71 -8.92
CA ALA A 278 -29.83 -12.34 -7.49
C ALA A 278 -28.73 -11.34 -7.08
N ASN A 279 -27.55 -11.39 -7.74
CA ASN A 279 -26.38 -10.64 -7.27
C ASN A 279 -25.93 -9.51 -8.20
N PHE A 280 -26.12 -9.62 -9.51
CA PHE A 280 -25.55 -8.73 -10.50
C PHE A 280 -26.60 -7.94 -11.31
N ALA A 281 -27.74 -8.52 -11.63
CA ALA A 281 -28.70 -7.92 -12.53
C ALA A 281 -29.33 -6.64 -11.96
N MET A 282 -29.34 -6.48 -10.64
CA MET A 282 -29.87 -5.28 -9.97
C MET A 282 -28.95 -4.07 -10.12
N TYR A 283 -27.67 -4.28 -10.46
CA TYR A 283 -26.62 -3.27 -10.50
C TYR A 283 -26.01 -3.19 -11.92
N GLU A 284 -26.77 -2.59 -12.86
CA GLU A 284 -26.45 -2.59 -14.29
C GLU A 284 -25.07 -1.98 -14.59
N TYR A 285 -24.78 -0.81 -14.01
CA TYR A 285 -23.55 -0.05 -14.29
C TYR A 285 -22.36 -0.60 -13.54
N ALA A 286 -22.56 -1.06 -12.31
CA ALA A 286 -21.51 -1.70 -11.54
C ALA A 286 -21.10 -3.02 -12.18
N THR A 287 -22.05 -3.81 -12.68
CA THR A 287 -21.79 -5.06 -13.39
C THR A 287 -21.09 -4.81 -14.72
N SER A 288 -21.54 -3.81 -15.50
CA SER A 288 -20.86 -3.40 -16.75
C SER A 288 -19.42 -2.95 -16.48
N SER A 289 -19.20 -2.13 -15.45
CA SER A 289 -17.89 -1.70 -15.00
C SER A 289 -17.00 -2.87 -14.62
N PHE A 290 -17.54 -3.83 -13.84
CA PHE A 290 -16.80 -5.02 -13.39
C PHE A 290 -16.44 -5.95 -14.54
N CYS A 291 -17.37 -6.21 -15.45
CA CYS A 291 -17.12 -7.03 -16.65
C CYS A 291 -16.06 -6.40 -17.55
N PHE A 292 -16.09 -5.07 -17.72
CA PHE A 292 -15.07 -4.38 -18.48
C PHE A 292 -13.70 -4.49 -17.79
N LEU A 293 -13.65 -4.31 -16.47
CA LEU A 293 -12.43 -4.40 -15.69
C LEU A 293 -11.81 -5.82 -15.76
N LEU A 294 -12.62 -6.86 -15.69
CA LEU A 294 -12.19 -8.26 -15.88
C LEU A 294 -11.58 -8.47 -17.28
N ASN A 295 -12.23 -7.99 -18.34
CA ASN A 295 -11.70 -8.07 -19.69
C ASN A 295 -10.40 -7.30 -19.85
N PHE A 296 -10.32 -6.10 -19.28
CA PHE A 296 -9.12 -5.28 -19.31
C PHE A 296 -7.92 -6.00 -18.67
N VAL A 297 -8.11 -6.56 -17.47
CA VAL A 297 -7.06 -7.32 -16.78
C VAL A 297 -6.70 -8.60 -17.53
N TYR A 298 -7.70 -9.30 -18.08
CA TYR A 298 -7.48 -10.50 -18.90
C TYR A 298 -6.65 -10.21 -20.15
N ASN A 299 -6.97 -9.13 -20.87
CA ASN A 299 -6.24 -8.71 -22.07
C ASN A 299 -4.80 -8.28 -21.76
N HIS A 300 -4.54 -7.79 -20.55
CA HIS A 300 -3.17 -7.51 -20.10
C HIS A 300 -2.41 -8.79 -19.78
N GLN A 301 -2.96 -9.61 -18.91
CA GLN A 301 -2.34 -10.88 -18.48
C GLN A 301 -3.43 -11.88 -18.11
N LYS A 302 -3.64 -12.89 -18.94
CA LYS A 302 -4.68 -13.92 -18.77
C LYS A 302 -4.66 -14.60 -17.39
N ASN A 303 -3.49 -14.71 -16.77
CA ASN A 303 -3.37 -15.36 -15.47
C ASN A 303 -3.91 -14.49 -14.33
N LEU A 304 -3.89 -13.16 -14.43
CA LEU A 304 -4.28 -12.27 -13.33
C LEU A 304 -5.76 -12.39 -12.95
N VAL A 305 -6.62 -12.84 -13.86
CA VAL A 305 -8.04 -13.04 -13.58
C VAL A 305 -8.36 -14.44 -13.04
N LYS A 306 -7.37 -15.36 -12.92
CA LYS A 306 -7.59 -16.69 -12.35
C LYS A 306 -7.95 -16.60 -10.87
N ASN A 307 -9.00 -17.31 -10.46
CA ASN A 307 -9.49 -17.40 -9.08
C ASN A 307 -9.57 -16.03 -8.38
N ILE A 308 -10.07 -15.03 -9.10
CA ILE A 308 -10.48 -13.75 -8.50
C ILE A 308 -11.69 -14.04 -7.61
N LYS A 309 -11.75 -13.39 -6.44
CA LYS A 309 -12.88 -13.55 -5.52
C LYS A 309 -14.12 -12.87 -6.10
N LEU A 310 -15.29 -13.43 -5.78
CA LEU A 310 -16.57 -12.79 -6.12
C LEU A 310 -16.63 -11.37 -5.60
N PRO A 311 -17.12 -10.40 -6.39
CA PRO A 311 -17.20 -9.02 -5.95
C PRO A 311 -18.20 -8.86 -4.82
N ILE A 312 -17.80 -8.12 -3.81
CA ILE A 312 -18.66 -7.73 -2.71
C ILE A 312 -19.23 -6.35 -3.03
N PHE A 313 -20.55 -6.21 -2.95
CA PHE A 313 -21.19 -4.91 -3.07
C PHE A 313 -20.84 -4.07 -1.84
N ASP A 314 -20.23 -2.89 -2.08
CA ASP A 314 -19.82 -1.96 -1.02
C ASP A 314 -21.06 -1.20 -0.50
N ASN A 315 -21.85 -1.89 0.34
CA ASN A 315 -23.12 -1.41 0.84
C ASN A 315 -22.94 -0.57 2.09
N ASN A 316 -23.50 0.64 2.08
CA ASN A 316 -23.46 1.58 3.19
C ASN A 316 -24.47 1.28 4.32
N GLN A 317 -25.30 0.23 4.22
CA GLN A 317 -26.39 -0.01 5.20
C GLN A 317 -25.89 -0.33 6.60
N ASP A 318 -24.78 -1.07 6.73
CA ASP A 318 -24.19 -1.47 8.01
C ASP A 318 -22.90 -0.71 8.36
N THR A 319 -22.56 0.32 7.60
CA THR A 319 -21.36 1.13 7.78
C THR A 319 -21.67 2.59 8.01
N LEU A 320 -20.80 3.27 8.75
CA LEU A 320 -20.81 4.72 8.89
C LEU A 320 -20.45 5.38 7.56
N VAL A 321 -21.37 6.15 7.01
CA VAL A 321 -21.14 6.91 5.77
C VAL A 321 -20.29 8.14 6.07
N LEU A 322 -19.14 8.26 5.37
CA LEU A 322 -18.22 9.39 5.49
C LEU A 322 -18.37 10.28 4.25
N ALA A 323 -19.25 11.27 4.34
CA ALA A 323 -19.63 12.16 3.24
C ALA A 323 -18.74 13.42 3.17
N ASN A 324 -18.82 14.18 2.07
CA ASN A 324 -18.14 15.47 1.86
C ASN A 324 -16.62 15.40 2.11
N HIS A 325 -15.93 14.42 1.53
CA HIS A 325 -14.47 14.24 1.68
C HIS A 325 -13.99 14.07 3.13
N SER A 326 -14.84 13.54 4.03
CA SER A 326 -14.55 13.40 5.46
C SER A 326 -13.23 12.67 5.75
N LEU A 327 -12.88 11.64 4.98
CA LEU A 327 -11.62 10.91 5.15
C LEU A 327 -10.39 11.82 5.05
N LYS A 328 -10.38 12.76 4.10
CA LYS A 328 -9.28 13.72 3.92
C LYS A 328 -9.36 14.86 4.92
N GLN A 329 -10.54 15.46 5.08
CA GLN A 329 -10.73 16.60 5.98
C GLN A 329 -10.41 16.26 7.44
N LEU A 330 -10.65 15.02 7.88
CA LEU A 330 -10.29 14.52 9.22
C LEU A 330 -8.88 13.95 9.29
N ASN A 331 -8.09 14.04 8.21
CA ASN A 331 -6.75 13.45 8.13
C ASN A 331 -6.73 11.93 8.43
N MET A 332 -7.82 11.21 8.11
CA MET A 332 -7.84 9.75 8.23
C MET A 332 -6.87 9.08 7.27
N ILE A 333 -6.77 9.60 6.05
CA ILE A 333 -5.84 9.16 4.99
C ILE A 333 -4.86 10.29 4.64
N ASN A 334 -3.74 9.91 4.02
CA ASN A 334 -2.71 10.87 3.58
C ASN A 334 -3.14 11.54 2.25
N ASP A 335 -2.98 12.85 2.16
CA ASP A 335 -3.19 13.66 0.95
C ASP A 335 -2.01 13.65 -0.05
N GLY A 336 -0.96 12.87 0.22
CA GLY A 336 0.20 12.67 -0.66
C GLY A 336 1.38 13.62 -0.45
N ASN A 337 1.21 14.73 0.29
CA ASN A 337 2.24 15.76 0.45
C ASN A 337 3.34 15.40 1.45
N ASN A 338 3.07 14.52 2.42
CA ASN A 338 4.02 14.11 3.46
C ASN A 338 3.98 12.61 3.72
N ASN A 339 5.14 11.96 3.77
CA ASN A 339 5.21 10.50 3.99
C ASN A 339 5.77 10.15 5.39
N THR A 340 5.44 10.93 6.41
CA THR A 340 5.83 10.66 7.81
C THR A 340 4.83 9.71 8.49
N LYS A 341 5.21 9.16 9.63
CA LYS A 341 4.33 8.31 10.46
C LYS A 341 3.05 9.04 10.90
N TYR A 342 3.12 10.34 11.06
CA TYR A 342 2.03 11.20 11.53
C TYR A 342 1.25 11.89 10.40
N SER A 343 1.45 11.47 9.15
CA SER A 343 0.77 12.09 8.00
C SER A 343 -0.72 11.78 7.95
N SER A 344 -1.19 10.70 8.60
CA SER A 344 -2.61 10.38 8.74
C SER A 344 -2.87 9.53 9.97
N VAL A 345 -4.14 9.51 10.41
CA VAL A 345 -4.59 8.66 11.52
C VAL A 345 -4.39 7.18 11.20
N LEU A 346 -4.74 6.76 9.99
CA LEU A 346 -4.50 5.39 9.52
C LEU A 346 -3.03 5.00 9.65
N LYS A 347 -2.11 5.82 9.16
CA LYS A 347 -0.69 5.51 9.18
C LYS A 347 -0.09 5.52 10.59
N PHE A 348 -0.62 6.36 11.46
CA PHE A 348 -0.21 6.43 12.87
C PHE A 348 -0.66 5.21 13.67
N LEU A 349 -1.92 4.81 13.53
CA LEU A 349 -2.54 3.73 14.30
C LEU A 349 -2.26 2.33 13.74
N ASN A 350 -1.99 2.20 12.42
CA ASN A 350 -1.74 0.91 11.80
C ASN A 350 -0.33 0.40 12.11
N ASN A 351 -0.16 -0.14 13.31
CA ASN A 351 1.08 -0.73 13.79
C ASN A 351 1.12 -2.27 13.64
N CYS A 352 0.22 -2.85 12.83
CA CYS A 352 0.19 -4.28 12.53
C CYS A 352 1.54 -4.77 11.99
N LYS A 353 1.89 -6.00 12.30
CA LYS A 353 3.19 -6.58 11.96
C LYS A 353 3.16 -7.33 10.64
N THR A 354 2.04 -7.97 10.33
CA THR A 354 1.84 -8.71 9.08
C THR A 354 1.22 -7.81 8.01
N ALA A 355 1.52 -8.07 6.75
CA ALA A 355 0.90 -7.36 5.63
C ALA A 355 -0.63 -7.55 5.60
N MET A 356 -1.09 -8.77 5.89
CA MET A 356 -2.50 -9.13 6.01
C MET A 356 -3.21 -8.33 7.11
N GLY A 357 -2.59 -8.23 8.30
CA GLY A 357 -3.09 -7.41 9.40
C GLY A 357 -3.16 -5.93 9.06
N LYS A 358 -2.16 -5.40 8.35
CA LYS A 358 -2.14 -3.99 7.89
C LYS A 358 -3.28 -3.69 6.93
N ARG A 359 -3.58 -4.59 5.99
CA ARG A 359 -4.73 -4.45 5.06
C ARG A 359 -6.04 -4.47 5.82
N GLU A 360 -6.23 -5.44 6.71
CA GLU A 360 -7.45 -5.58 7.51
C GLU A 360 -7.68 -4.40 8.45
N PHE A 361 -6.64 -3.93 9.14
CA PHE A 361 -6.74 -2.75 10.01
C PHE A 361 -7.14 -1.50 9.22
N GLY A 362 -6.53 -1.30 8.04
CA GLY A 362 -6.89 -0.22 7.13
C GLY A 362 -8.35 -0.30 6.68
N TYR A 363 -8.79 -1.50 6.30
CA TYR A 363 -10.17 -1.73 5.92
C TYR A 363 -11.15 -1.40 7.05
N GLN A 364 -10.93 -1.92 8.27
CA GLN A 364 -11.80 -1.66 9.42
C GLN A 364 -11.85 -0.19 9.81
N LEU A 365 -10.73 0.54 9.75
CA LEU A 365 -10.68 1.96 10.10
C LEU A 365 -11.38 2.85 9.06
N LEU A 366 -11.34 2.48 7.78
CA LEU A 366 -11.96 3.24 6.69
C LEU A 366 -13.41 2.82 6.40
N HIS A 367 -13.88 1.69 6.99
CA HIS A 367 -15.27 1.20 6.94
C HIS A 367 -15.79 0.98 8.37
N PRO A 368 -15.93 2.06 9.17
CA PRO A 368 -16.46 1.93 10.52
C PRO A 368 -17.88 1.38 10.46
N THR A 369 -18.26 0.54 11.44
CA THR A 369 -19.56 -0.13 11.46
C THR A 369 -20.54 0.53 12.42
N ILE A 370 -21.83 0.37 12.16
CA ILE A 370 -22.92 0.74 13.07
C ILE A 370 -23.44 -0.46 13.88
N ASN A 371 -22.88 -1.65 13.67
CA ASN A 371 -23.32 -2.87 14.35
C ASN A 371 -22.84 -2.91 15.81
N GLU A 372 -23.75 -2.61 16.72
CA GLU A 372 -23.47 -2.50 18.15
C GLU A 372 -23.00 -3.82 18.78
N THR A 373 -23.53 -4.95 18.32
CA THR A 373 -23.12 -6.27 18.85
C THR A 373 -21.67 -6.59 18.49
N TYR A 374 -21.28 -6.29 17.26
CA TYR A 374 -19.91 -6.41 16.79
C TYR A 374 -18.96 -5.47 17.55
N LEU A 375 -19.34 -4.20 17.73
CA LEU A 375 -18.52 -3.22 18.44
C LEU A 375 -18.31 -3.62 19.91
N ASN A 376 -19.37 -4.03 20.61
CA ASN A 376 -19.28 -4.50 22.00
C ASN A 376 -18.37 -5.73 22.12
N MET A 377 -18.42 -6.64 21.15
CA MET A 377 -17.52 -7.80 21.13
C MET A 377 -16.06 -7.37 20.97
N GLU A 378 -15.75 -6.43 20.08
CA GLU A 378 -14.40 -5.87 19.93
C GLU A 378 -13.89 -5.23 21.23
N TYR A 379 -14.70 -4.38 21.87
CA TYR A 379 -14.33 -3.72 23.13
C TYR A 379 -14.10 -4.72 24.27
N GLN A 380 -14.95 -5.73 24.40
CA GLN A 380 -14.80 -6.76 25.42
C GLN A 380 -13.49 -7.56 25.25
N ASN A 381 -13.09 -7.87 24.02
CA ASN A 381 -11.87 -8.61 23.76
C ASN A 381 -10.61 -7.76 23.97
N ILE A 382 -10.66 -6.47 23.65
CA ILE A 382 -9.60 -5.53 23.99
C ILE A 382 -9.45 -5.44 25.51
N ASP A 383 -10.56 -5.27 26.23
CA ASP A 383 -10.61 -5.18 27.68
C ASP A 383 -10.05 -6.45 28.35
N PHE A 384 -10.46 -7.62 27.86
CA PHE A 384 -9.95 -8.90 28.32
C PHE A 384 -8.43 -8.99 28.22
N LEU A 385 -7.84 -8.62 27.09
CA LEU A 385 -6.39 -8.66 26.89
C LEU A 385 -5.65 -7.61 27.73
N ILE A 386 -6.22 -6.44 27.96
CA ILE A 386 -5.65 -5.41 28.82
C ILE A 386 -5.58 -5.89 30.27
N ASN A 387 -6.67 -6.46 30.78
CA ASN A 387 -6.78 -6.93 32.17
C ASN A 387 -5.94 -8.16 32.46
N ASN A 388 -5.64 -8.98 31.46
CA ASN A 388 -4.81 -10.19 31.58
C ASN A 388 -3.44 -10.05 30.91
N LYS A 389 -2.88 -8.84 30.86
CA LYS A 389 -1.62 -8.54 30.15
C LYS A 389 -0.44 -9.44 30.59
N SER A 390 -0.37 -9.80 31.89
CA SER A 390 0.66 -10.68 32.43
C SER A 390 0.68 -12.08 31.81
N ASP A 391 -0.51 -12.60 31.51
CA ASP A 391 -0.69 -13.99 31.05
C ASP A 391 -0.38 -14.12 29.52
N TYR A 392 -0.39 -13.01 28.83
CA TYR A 392 -0.16 -12.94 27.38
C TYR A 392 1.13 -12.19 27.00
N LYS A 393 2.17 -12.26 27.83
CA LYS A 393 3.45 -11.54 27.62
C LYS A 393 4.06 -11.74 26.24
N GLU A 394 3.95 -12.93 25.66
CA GLU A 394 4.52 -13.25 24.34
C GLU A 394 3.91 -12.41 23.19
N LEU A 395 2.64 -12.04 23.30
CA LEU A 395 1.98 -11.22 22.30
C LEU A 395 2.58 -9.80 22.21
N TRP A 396 3.01 -9.28 23.35
CA TRP A 396 3.57 -7.92 23.42
C TRP A 396 5.00 -7.82 22.89
N THR A 397 5.72 -8.95 22.84
CA THR A 397 7.08 -8.97 22.28
C THR A 397 7.10 -8.88 20.75
N ASN A 398 5.95 -8.95 20.08
CA ASN A 398 5.80 -9.05 18.63
C ASN A 398 6.54 -10.23 17.97
N LYS A 399 7.15 -11.13 18.74
CA LYS A 399 7.91 -12.30 18.24
C LYS A 399 7.06 -13.20 17.35
N PRO A 400 5.79 -13.56 17.72
CA PRO A 400 4.99 -14.47 16.90
C PRO A 400 4.75 -13.97 15.49
N PHE A 401 4.57 -12.65 15.31
CA PHE A 401 4.24 -12.05 14.02
C PHE A 401 5.45 -11.77 13.12
N LYS A 402 6.67 -11.71 13.70
CA LYS A 402 7.86 -11.21 13.00
C LYS A 402 8.22 -12.03 11.76
N ASN A 403 8.03 -13.35 11.83
CA ASN A 403 8.41 -14.28 10.77
C ASN A 403 7.23 -14.73 9.92
N ILE A 404 6.01 -14.22 10.17
CA ILE A 404 4.83 -14.57 9.36
C ILE A 404 4.87 -13.77 8.08
N CYS A 405 5.02 -14.48 6.96
CA CYS A 405 5.00 -13.90 5.63
C CYS A 405 3.58 -13.44 5.21
N ASP A 406 3.50 -12.70 4.12
CA ASP A 406 2.21 -12.38 3.49
C ASP A 406 1.61 -13.61 2.82
N ILE A 407 0.78 -14.36 3.57
CA ILE A 407 0.18 -15.62 3.13
C ILE A 407 -0.86 -15.37 2.03
N GLU A 408 -1.57 -14.23 2.05
CA GLU A 408 -2.48 -13.83 0.96
C GLU A 408 -1.72 -13.67 -0.35
N LYS A 409 -0.62 -12.89 -0.34
CA LYS A 409 0.25 -12.72 -1.50
C LYS A 409 0.90 -14.05 -1.92
N PHE A 410 1.31 -14.89 -0.97
CA PHE A 410 1.87 -16.21 -1.25
C PHE A 410 0.83 -17.13 -1.92
N TYR A 411 -0.38 -17.21 -1.39
CA TYR A 411 -1.46 -18.00 -2.00
C TYR A 411 -1.81 -17.48 -3.41
N ARG A 412 -1.86 -16.15 -3.58
CA ARG A 412 -2.06 -15.55 -4.90
C ARG A 412 -0.92 -15.88 -5.87
N LYS A 413 0.34 -15.92 -5.41
CA LYS A 413 1.48 -16.40 -6.22
C LYS A 413 1.30 -17.84 -6.69
N ILE A 414 0.72 -18.72 -5.87
CA ILE A 414 0.41 -20.11 -6.27
C ILE A 414 -0.61 -20.10 -7.41
N ILE A 415 -1.70 -19.37 -7.27
CA ILE A 415 -2.76 -19.25 -8.30
C ILE A 415 -2.18 -18.73 -9.62
N LEU A 416 -1.33 -17.73 -9.56
CA LEU A 416 -0.71 -17.11 -10.74
C LEU A 416 0.45 -17.92 -11.31
N ASN A 417 0.81 -19.02 -10.67
CA ASN A 417 1.99 -19.82 -11.00
C ASN A 417 3.30 -19.00 -10.98
N LEU A 418 3.47 -18.15 -9.96
CA LEU A 418 4.64 -17.27 -9.76
C LEU A 418 5.50 -17.67 -8.56
N VAL A 419 5.16 -18.75 -7.86
CA VAL A 419 5.88 -19.22 -6.67
C VAL A 419 7.29 -19.68 -7.03
N THR A 420 8.25 -19.29 -6.21
CA THR A 420 9.62 -19.82 -6.22
C THR A 420 9.82 -20.81 -5.07
N PRO A 421 10.80 -21.71 -5.13
CA PRO A 421 11.13 -22.59 -4.00
C PRO A 421 11.39 -21.82 -2.70
N TYR A 422 12.06 -20.65 -2.77
CA TYR A 422 12.29 -19.76 -1.63
C TYR A 422 10.99 -19.27 -0.98
N ASN A 423 9.95 -18.97 -1.77
CA ASN A 423 8.67 -18.55 -1.21
C ASN A 423 8.04 -19.65 -0.32
N ILE A 424 8.23 -20.93 -0.68
CA ILE A 424 7.75 -22.07 0.12
C ILE A 424 8.56 -22.19 1.42
N PHE A 425 9.88 -21.95 1.38
CA PHE A 425 10.72 -21.91 2.56
C PHE A 425 10.24 -20.81 3.53
N VAL A 426 10.02 -19.59 3.04
CA VAL A 426 9.54 -18.46 3.86
C VAL A 426 8.14 -18.74 4.44
N PHE A 427 7.27 -19.42 3.69
CA PHE A 427 5.97 -19.85 4.21
C PHE A 427 6.12 -20.88 5.35
N ASN A 428 7.05 -21.82 5.22
CA ASN A 428 7.35 -22.78 6.30
C ASN A 428 7.84 -22.10 7.59
N GLU A 429 8.68 -21.07 7.47
CA GLU A 429 9.16 -20.29 8.63
C GLU A 429 8.03 -19.60 9.39
N SER A 430 6.91 -19.33 8.72
CA SER A 430 5.72 -18.71 9.33
C SER A 430 5.02 -19.63 10.34
N PHE A 431 5.23 -20.94 10.27
CA PHE A 431 4.48 -21.92 11.08
C PHE A 431 4.82 -21.84 12.57
N GLU A 432 6.04 -21.49 12.92
CA GLU A 432 6.45 -21.31 14.34
C GLU A 432 5.66 -20.16 14.98
N GLY A 433 5.58 -19.02 14.28
CA GLY A 433 4.80 -17.87 14.73
C GLY A 433 3.31 -18.19 14.88
N ILE A 434 2.72 -18.85 13.88
CA ILE A 434 1.30 -19.23 13.91
C ILE A 434 1.02 -20.24 15.03
N GLN A 435 1.91 -21.22 15.26
CA GLN A 435 1.77 -22.19 16.35
C GLN A 435 1.84 -21.51 17.72
N THR A 436 2.71 -20.50 17.88
CA THR A 436 2.78 -19.71 19.12
C THR A 436 1.46 -18.96 19.37
N LEU A 437 0.86 -18.37 18.33
CA LEU A 437 -0.46 -17.72 18.44
C LEU A 437 -1.56 -18.73 18.81
N LEU A 438 -1.56 -19.93 18.24
CA LEU A 438 -2.50 -21.00 18.61
C LEU A 438 -2.35 -21.45 20.06
N ASN A 439 -1.13 -21.58 20.55
CA ASN A 439 -0.85 -21.96 21.92
C ASN A 439 -1.38 -20.93 22.92
N THR A 440 -1.29 -19.64 22.61
CA THR A 440 -1.86 -18.57 23.46
C THR A 440 -3.39 -18.63 23.51
N LEU A 441 -4.05 -19.10 22.45
CA LEU A 441 -5.52 -19.30 22.45
C LEU A 441 -5.93 -20.52 23.24
N ALA A 442 -5.18 -21.60 23.21
CA ALA A 442 -5.53 -22.85 23.90
C ALA A 442 -5.84 -22.64 25.37
N ASN A 443 -5.27 -21.59 25.98
CA ASN A 443 -5.44 -21.23 27.39
C ASN A 443 -6.55 -20.19 27.65
N SER A 444 -7.34 -19.78 26.62
CA SER A 444 -8.36 -18.73 26.76
C SER A 444 -9.67 -19.03 26.06
N ASN A 445 -10.72 -19.32 26.86
CA ASN A 445 -12.07 -19.52 26.32
C ASN A 445 -12.65 -18.24 25.68
N THR A 446 -12.31 -17.07 26.20
CA THR A 446 -12.81 -15.77 25.69
C THR A 446 -12.25 -15.49 24.31
N LEU A 447 -10.94 -15.63 24.10
CA LEU A 447 -10.31 -15.45 22.80
C LEU A 447 -10.76 -16.52 21.79
N ASN A 448 -10.92 -17.77 22.25
CA ASN A 448 -11.47 -18.84 21.41
C ASN A 448 -12.85 -18.45 20.85
N LYS A 449 -13.76 -17.99 21.72
CA LYS A 449 -15.10 -17.56 21.31
C LYS A 449 -15.05 -16.38 20.31
N TYR A 450 -14.15 -15.42 20.54
CA TYR A 450 -13.94 -14.31 19.63
C TYR A 450 -13.53 -14.77 18.24
N PHE A 451 -12.52 -15.63 18.15
CA PHE A 451 -12.04 -16.13 16.85
C PHE A 451 -13.04 -17.07 16.17
N LEU A 452 -13.80 -17.88 16.92
CA LEU A 452 -14.88 -18.68 16.35
C LEU A 452 -15.92 -17.79 15.65
N ASN A 453 -16.31 -16.68 16.26
CA ASN A 453 -17.24 -15.71 15.68
C ASN A 453 -16.65 -14.96 14.47
N LYS A 454 -15.39 -14.54 14.54
CA LYS A 454 -14.72 -13.75 13.48
C LYS A 454 -14.36 -14.58 12.26
N VAL A 455 -13.86 -15.78 12.48
CA VAL A 455 -13.27 -16.60 11.41
C VAL A 455 -14.26 -17.65 10.90
N ASN A 456 -15.38 -17.78 11.59
CA ASN A 456 -16.42 -18.78 11.29
C ASN A 456 -15.85 -20.22 11.17
N ILE A 457 -14.90 -20.56 12.05
CA ILE A 457 -14.32 -21.92 12.14
C ILE A 457 -14.99 -22.67 13.29
N SER A 458 -15.47 -23.85 13.01
CA SER A 458 -16.14 -24.70 14.00
C SER A 458 -15.21 -25.14 15.16
N ASN A 459 -13.89 -25.18 14.94
CA ASN A 459 -12.90 -25.55 15.94
C ASN A 459 -11.51 -24.98 15.58
N ILE A 460 -10.86 -24.28 16.54
CA ILE A 460 -9.51 -23.71 16.36
C ILE A 460 -8.44 -24.78 16.16
N SER A 461 -8.65 -26.02 16.72
CA SER A 461 -7.76 -27.14 16.44
C SER A 461 -7.65 -27.48 14.95
N LYS A 462 -8.64 -27.07 14.14
CA LYS A 462 -8.60 -27.20 12.69
C LYS A 462 -7.43 -26.43 12.06
N ILE A 463 -7.07 -25.24 12.57
CA ILE A 463 -5.92 -24.50 12.09
C ILE A 463 -4.62 -25.25 12.35
N SER A 464 -4.49 -25.87 13.54
CA SER A 464 -3.32 -26.72 13.85
C SER A 464 -3.23 -27.90 12.89
N ASN A 465 -4.37 -28.55 12.59
CA ASN A 465 -4.43 -29.64 11.61
C ASN A 465 -4.05 -29.15 10.20
N ASN A 466 -4.49 -27.94 9.82
CA ASN A 466 -4.15 -27.34 8.53
C ASN A 466 -2.63 -27.09 8.43
N LEU A 467 -2.00 -26.58 9.48
CA LEU A 467 -0.53 -26.44 9.51
C LEU A 467 0.18 -27.80 9.38
N GLN A 468 -0.33 -28.87 10.00
CA GLN A 468 0.24 -30.21 9.85
C GLN A 468 0.11 -30.73 8.41
N LYS A 469 -1.02 -30.48 7.73
CA LYS A 469 -1.18 -30.82 6.31
C LYS A 469 -0.12 -30.10 5.46
N PHE A 470 0.05 -28.79 5.63
CA PHE A 470 1.09 -28.05 4.93
C PHE A 470 2.50 -28.55 5.23
N LYS A 471 2.79 -28.85 6.50
CA LYS A 471 4.10 -29.44 6.88
C LYS A 471 4.37 -30.78 6.16
N LYS A 472 3.35 -31.63 6.00
CA LYS A 472 3.49 -32.87 5.22
C LYS A 472 3.84 -32.58 3.76
N GLU A 473 3.17 -31.62 3.13
CA GLU A 473 3.46 -31.24 1.73
C GLU A 473 4.87 -30.65 1.61
N ILE A 474 5.23 -29.69 2.46
CA ILE A 474 6.55 -29.03 2.41
C ILE A 474 7.68 -30.03 2.73
N ASN A 475 7.44 -31.03 3.57
CA ASN A 475 8.41 -32.08 3.85
C ASN A 475 8.82 -32.93 2.63
N LYS A 476 8.10 -32.83 1.52
CA LYS A 476 8.51 -33.41 0.24
C LYS A 476 9.73 -32.70 -0.37
N LEU A 477 10.04 -31.47 0.08
CA LEU A 477 11.13 -30.65 -0.40
C LEU A 477 12.35 -30.71 0.55
N LYS A 478 13.53 -30.45 0.01
CA LYS A 478 14.77 -30.26 0.76
C LYS A 478 14.87 -28.80 1.21
N LEU A 479 14.56 -28.53 2.47
CA LEU A 479 14.50 -27.15 2.99
C LEU A 479 15.81 -26.37 2.83
N THR A 480 16.97 -27.03 3.00
CA THR A 480 18.28 -26.42 2.80
C THR A 480 18.54 -25.98 1.39
N GLU A 481 18.05 -26.74 0.39
CA GLU A 481 18.22 -26.44 -1.03
C GLU A 481 17.29 -25.30 -1.48
N ILE A 482 16.00 -25.35 -1.09
CA ILE A 482 15.01 -24.35 -1.50
C ILE A 482 15.26 -22.96 -0.92
N MET A 483 15.97 -22.84 0.19
CA MET A 483 16.33 -21.58 0.84
C MET A 483 17.12 -20.64 -0.07
N SER A 484 17.95 -21.19 -0.98
CA SER A 484 18.79 -20.41 -1.89
C SER A 484 18.17 -20.17 -3.26
N VAL A 485 17.04 -20.83 -3.61
CA VAL A 485 16.46 -20.82 -4.96
C VAL A 485 15.33 -19.79 -5.06
N ASN A 486 15.69 -18.53 -5.34
CA ASN A 486 14.74 -17.42 -5.49
C ASN A 486 14.26 -17.20 -6.94
N THR A 487 14.41 -18.19 -7.81
CA THR A 487 13.94 -18.16 -9.19
C THR A 487 13.12 -19.40 -9.52
N ARG A 488 12.32 -19.33 -10.58
CA ARG A 488 11.63 -20.51 -11.13
C ARG A 488 12.53 -21.35 -12.03
N ASN A 489 13.69 -20.84 -12.40
CA ASN A 489 14.71 -21.59 -13.11
C ASN A 489 15.50 -22.45 -12.12
N ILE A 490 14.92 -23.60 -11.79
CA ILE A 490 15.49 -24.56 -10.85
C ILE A 490 16.53 -25.38 -11.59
N ASP A 491 17.77 -25.37 -11.12
CA ASP A 491 18.91 -26.03 -11.78
C ASP A 491 19.30 -27.35 -11.12
N ASP A 492 18.90 -27.60 -9.87
CA ASP A 492 19.23 -28.79 -9.10
C ASP A 492 18.00 -29.44 -8.48
N ASN A 493 18.12 -30.67 -8.02
CA ASN A 493 17.00 -31.40 -7.40
C ASN A 493 16.67 -30.87 -6.00
N ILE A 494 15.48 -30.28 -5.90
CA ILE A 494 14.91 -29.73 -4.64
C ILE A 494 14.00 -30.72 -3.91
N PHE A 495 13.66 -31.88 -4.49
CA PHE A 495 12.80 -32.88 -3.89
C PHE A 495 13.59 -33.91 -3.06
N LYS A 496 12.97 -34.40 -1.99
CA LYS A 496 13.49 -35.56 -1.25
C LYS A 496 13.35 -36.82 -2.09
N LYS A 497 14.13 -37.83 -1.74
CA LYS A 497 14.08 -39.14 -2.39
C LYS A 497 12.73 -39.82 -2.17
N ASP A 498 12.31 -40.63 -3.10
CA ASP A 498 11.07 -41.44 -3.10
C ASP A 498 9.76 -40.62 -3.18
N ILE A 499 9.85 -39.35 -3.59
CA ILE A 499 8.67 -38.47 -3.82
C ILE A 499 8.21 -38.57 -5.29
N PHE A 500 9.15 -38.46 -6.22
CA PHE A 500 8.86 -38.56 -7.67
C PHE A 500 9.87 -39.46 -8.35
N LYS A 501 9.37 -40.61 -8.86
CA LYS A 501 10.22 -41.64 -9.45
C LYS A 501 11.06 -41.12 -10.61
N ASP A 502 10.47 -40.32 -11.52
CA ASP A 502 11.19 -39.76 -12.66
C ASP A 502 12.35 -38.84 -12.24
N VAL A 503 12.16 -38.06 -11.16
CA VAL A 503 13.21 -37.20 -10.59
C VAL A 503 14.35 -38.06 -10.03
N ASP A 504 14.01 -39.10 -9.28
CA ASP A 504 14.99 -39.99 -8.68
C ASP A 504 15.80 -40.76 -9.73
N GLU A 505 15.16 -41.23 -10.81
CA GLU A 505 15.80 -41.90 -11.95
C GLU A 505 16.76 -40.93 -12.71
N ALA A 506 16.32 -39.70 -12.96
CA ALA A 506 17.14 -38.70 -13.62
C ALA A 506 18.40 -38.36 -12.77
N VAL A 507 18.20 -38.15 -11.46
CA VAL A 507 19.30 -37.88 -10.50
C VAL A 507 20.24 -39.07 -10.41
N ALA A 508 19.72 -40.29 -10.28
CA ALA A 508 20.54 -41.49 -10.20
C ALA A 508 21.41 -41.68 -11.46
N THR A 509 20.85 -41.43 -12.65
CA THR A 509 21.56 -41.52 -13.92
C THR A 509 22.68 -40.50 -14.03
N TYR A 510 22.40 -39.24 -13.60
CA TYR A 510 23.39 -38.18 -13.56
C TYR A 510 24.53 -38.48 -12.54
N GLU A 511 24.18 -38.86 -11.31
CA GLU A 511 25.12 -39.19 -10.26
C GLU A 511 26.06 -40.36 -10.64
N LYS A 512 25.49 -41.45 -11.19
CA LYS A 512 26.28 -42.58 -11.68
C LYS A 512 27.30 -42.13 -12.74
N SER A 513 26.90 -41.26 -13.65
CA SER A 513 27.77 -40.75 -14.69
C SER A 513 28.85 -39.83 -14.12
N LYS A 514 28.55 -39.00 -13.14
CA LYS A 514 29.46 -38.11 -12.41
C LYS A 514 30.49 -38.88 -11.61
N ILE A 515 30.04 -39.90 -10.84
CA ILE A 515 30.96 -40.75 -10.05
C ILE A 515 31.93 -41.53 -10.97
N LYS A 516 31.46 -42.00 -12.15
CA LYS A 516 32.35 -42.63 -13.14
C LYS A 516 33.43 -41.66 -13.64
N ILE A 517 33.05 -40.42 -13.93
CA ILE A 517 34.06 -39.39 -14.34
C ILE A 517 35.00 -39.04 -13.21
N ASP A 518 34.51 -38.91 -11.96
CA ASP A 518 35.38 -38.68 -10.82
C ASP A 518 36.34 -39.83 -10.60
N ALA A 519 35.91 -41.10 -10.75
CA ALA A 519 36.78 -42.25 -10.70
C ALA A 519 37.85 -42.23 -11.81
N VAL A 520 37.50 -41.80 -13.03
CA VAL A 520 38.51 -41.63 -14.10
C VAL A 520 39.45 -40.47 -13.79
N LYS A 521 38.94 -39.35 -13.27
CA LYS A 521 39.76 -38.21 -12.80
C LYS A 521 40.78 -38.63 -11.74
N ASP A 522 40.34 -39.41 -10.78
CA ASP A 522 41.22 -39.91 -9.70
C ASP A 522 42.25 -40.91 -10.22
N TYR A 523 41.89 -41.76 -11.17
CA TYR A 523 42.82 -42.64 -11.88
C TYR A 523 43.91 -41.81 -12.57
N PHE A 524 43.57 -40.77 -13.35
CA PHE A 524 44.55 -39.91 -13.96
C PHE A 524 45.38 -39.10 -12.95
N ASN A 525 44.81 -38.69 -11.83
CA ASN A 525 45.53 -38.04 -10.76
C ASN A 525 46.54 -39.03 -10.09
N THR A 526 46.19 -40.29 -9.97
CA THR A 526 47.13 -41.35 -9.48
C THR A 526 48.31 -41.52 -10.44
N ILE A 527 48.08 -41.48 -11.76
CA ILE A 527 49.16 -41.48 -12.74
C ILE A 527 50.07 -40.25 -12.57
N LEU A 528 49.46 -39.07 -12.35
CA LEU A 528 50.21 -37.84 -12.10
C LEU A 528 51.10 -37.90 -10.86
N THR A 529 50.65 -38.54 -9.78
CA THR A 529 51.43 -38.66 -8.56
C THR A 529 52.70 -39.53 -8.70
N SER A 530 52.73 -40.42 -9.71
CA SER A 530 53.93 -41.23 -10.00
C SER A 530 55.08 -40.40 -10.52
N PHE A 531 54.88 -39.22 -11.08
CA PHE A 531 55.94 -38.34 -11.56
C PHE A 531 55.90 -36.91 -10.98
N GLU A 532 54.79 -36.43 -10.38
CA GLU A 532 54.71 -35.15 -9.65
C GLU A 532 54.48 -35.41 -8.15
N LYS A 533 55.50 -35.50 -7.31
CA LYS A 533 55.42 -35.85 -5.88
C LYS A 533 54.55 -34.92 -4.98
N LYS A 534 54.11 -33.77 -5.47
CA LYS A 534 53.44 -32.74 -4.66
C LYS A 534 51.96 -32.39 -5.04
N ASN A 535 51.40 -32.88 -6.13
CA ASN A 535 50.08 -32.46 -6.59
C ASN A 535 49.08 -33.61 -6.72
N LYS A 536 48.17 -33.74 -5.72
CA LYS A 536 47.08 -34.74 -5.73
C LYS A 536 45.92 -34.41 -6.69
N ASN A 537 45.76 -33.17 -7.20
CA ASN A 537 44.62 -32.70 -8.01
C ASN A 537 45.06 -31.98 -9.30
N GLY A 538 45.80 -32.66 -10.15
CA GLY A 538 46.32 -32.10 -11.40
C GLY A 538 45.36 -32.15 -12.58
N VAL A 539 44.48 -33.15 -12.63
CA VAL A 539 43.36 -33.25 -13.58
C VAL A 539 42.11 -32.73 -12.93
N LYS A 540 41.38 -31.84 -13.61
CA LYS A 540 40.13 -31.23 -13.12
C LYS A 540 39.00 -31.46 -14.11
N LEU A 541 37.78 -31.57 -13.60
CA LEU A 541 36.57 -31.51 -14.41
C LEU A 541 36.24 -30.03 -14.66
N SER A 542 36.29 -29.61 -15.91
CA SER A 542 35.87 -28.28 -16.36
C SER A 542 34.39 -28.31 -16.73
N VAL A 543 33.61 -27.49 -16.09
CA VAL A 543 32.17 -27.36 -16.32
C VAL A 543 31.88 -25.92 -16.75
N LYS A 544 31.35 -25.74 -17.96
CA LYS A 544 30.89 -24.44 -18.48
C LYS A 544 29.43 -24.58 -18.86
N GLU A 545 28.64 -23.54 -18.65
CA GLU A 545 27.20 -23.57 -18.89
C GLU A 545 26.78 -23.89 -20.32
N THR A 546 27.62 -23.53 -21.29
CA THR A 546 27.32 -23.63 -22.73
C THR A 546 28.03 -24.77 -23.43
N MET A 547 28.85 -25.57 -22.74
CA MET A 547 29.67 -26.62 -23.32
C MET A 547 29.59 -27.93 -22.54
N HIS A 548 29.73 -29.06 -23.18
CA HIS A 548 29.87 -30.34 -22.52
C HIS A 548 31.04 -30.31 -21.50
N PRO A 549 30.83 -30.80 -20.27
CA PRO A 549 31.91 -30.90 -19.30
C PRO A 549 33.00 -31.84 -19.83
N PHE A 550 34.24 -31.56 -19.46
CA PHE A 550 35.38 -32.40 -19.84
C PHE A 550 36.50 -32.39 -18.82
N LEU A 551 37.27 -33.45 -18.74
CA LEU A 551 38.48 -33.48 -17.91
C LEU A 551 39.58 -32.69 -18.62
N GLU A 552 40.26 -31.81 -17.90
CA GLU A 552 41.40 -31.04 -18.41
C GLU A 552 42.57 -31.03 -17.44
N ALA A 553 43.76 -30.91 -18.02
CA ALA A 553 44.99 -30.68 -17.29
C ALA A 553 45.93 -29.76 -18.11
N THR A 554 47.00 -29.25 -17.49
CA THR A 554 47.97 -28.40 -18.18
C THR A 554 48.72 -29.21 -19.26
N ASN A 555 49.14 -28.52 -20.30
CA ASN A 555 49.88 -29.16 -21.44
C ASN A 555 50.98 -30.09 -20.96
N ARG A 556 51.82 -29.62 -19.99
CA ARG A 556 52.93 -30.41 -19.40
C ARG A 556 52.41 -31.71 -18.75
N ARG A 557 51.31 -31.65 -17.99
CA ARG A 557 50.74 -32.80 -17.30
C ARG A 557 50.13 -33.80 -18.28
N CYS A 558 49.44 -33.28 -19.30
CA CYS A 558 48.91 -34.14 -20.35
C CYS A 558 50.01 -34.89 -21.08
N THR A 559 51.13 -34.23 -21.46
CA THR A 559 52.30 -34.91 -22.05
C THR A 559 52.93 -35.92 -21.10
N GLY A 560 52.96 -35.64 -19.79
CA GLY A 560 53.41 -36.60 -18.78
C GLY A 560 52.53 -37.84 -18.68
N ILE A 561 51.20 -37.62 -18.67
CA ILE A 561 50.22 -38.72 -18.66
C ILE A 561 50.37 -39.54 -19.95
N GLU A 562 50.45 -38.92 -21.10
CA GLU A 562 50.59 -39.51 -22.41
C GLU A 562 51.82 -40.44 -22.44
N SER A 563 53.03 -39.98 -22.07
CA SER A 563 54.24 -40.74 -21.97
C SER A 563 54.20 -41.92 -21.01
N MET A 564 53.46 -41.79 -19.91
CA MET A 564 53.23 -42.88 -18.93
C MET A 564 52.26 -43.95 -19.46
N LEU A 565 51.21 -43.52 -20.13
CA LEU A 565 50.26 -44.43 -20.79
C LEU A 565 50.98 -45.25 -21.91
N GLU A 566 51.78 -44.58 -22.71
CA GLU A 566 52.62 -45.29 -23.74
C GLU A 566 53.57 -46.32 -23.14
N LYS A 567 54.27 -45.98 -22.06
CA LYS A 567 55.12 -46.92 -21.32
C LYS A 567 54.33 -48.14 -20.75
N TRP A 568 53.13 -47.91 -20.20
CA TRP A 568 52.32 -48.99 -19.65
C TRP A 568 51.69 -49.87 -20.72
N MET A 569 51.31 -49.27 -21.86
CA MET A 569 50.84 -50.04 -23.04
C MET A 569 51.93 -50.96 -23.64
N ASN A 570 53.12 -50.46 -23.66
CA ASN A 570 54.31 -51.28 -24.16
C ASN A 570 54.68 -52.39 -23.17
N GLN A 571 54.29 -52.32 -21.90
CA GLN A 571 54.59 -53.31 -20.86
C GLN A 571 53.45 -54.32 -20.58
N LYS A 572 52.27 -54.08 -21.05
CA LYS A 572 51.06 -54.92 -20.78
C LYS A 572 50.36 -55.35 -22.07
N GLU A 573 50.18 -56.64 -22.20
CA GLU A 573 49.46 -57.26 -23.37
C GLU A 573 48.00 -56.87 -23.48
N LYS A 574 47.40 -56.14 -22.48
CA LYS A 574 46.00 -55.74 -22.48
C LYS A 574 45.85 -54.22 -22.20
N PRO A 575 45.33 -53.43 -23.16
CA PRO A 575 45.16 -51.98 -23.02
C PRO A 575 43.94 -51.57 -22.12
N LEU A 576 43.24 -52.56 -21.60
CA LEU A 576 42.01 -52.34 -20.78
C LEU A 576 42.36 -52.28 -19.29
N VAL A 577 42.01 -51.15 -18.69
CA VAL A 577 42.14 -50.97 -17.23
C VAL A 577 40.77 -50.97 -16.60
N THR A 578 40.60 -51.83 -15.56
CA THR A 578 39.35 -51.89 -14.75
C THR A 578 39.39 -50.82 -13.68
N ILE A 579 38.51 -49.82 -13.79
CA ILE A 579 38.36 -48.76 -12.78
C ILE A 579 37.20 -49.10 -11.85
N LYS A 580 37.47 -49.21 -10.54
CA LYS A 580 36.48 -49.46 -9.50
C LYS A 580 35.91 -48.13 -8.99
N TYR A 581 34.63 -48.13 -8.69
CA TYR A 581 33.94 -46.99 -8.07
C TYR A 581 32.84 -47.48 -7.13
N LYS A 582 32.51 -46.69 -6.10
CA LYS A 582 31.40 -46.99 -5.19
C LYS A 582 30.15 -46.18 -5.53
N TYR A 583 28.98 -46.84 -5.62
CA TYR A 583 27.69 -46.21 -5.75
C TYR A 583 26.69 -46.89 -4.82
N MET A 584 26.07 -46.13 -3.97
CA MET A 584 25.12 -46.62 -2.94
C MET A 584 25.63 -47.82 -2.13
N ASN A 585 26.85 -47.73 -1.64
CA ASN A 585 27.57 -48.76 -0.88
C ASN A 585 27.92 -50.06 -1.63
N THR A 586 27.60 -50.13 -2.95
CA THR A 586 28.04 -51.21 -3.83
C THR A 586 29.29 -50.85 -4.57
N GLU A 587 30.29 -51.77 -4.61
CA GLU A 587 31.49 -51.62 -5.42
C GLU A 587 31.17 -52.10 -6.85
N LEU A 588 31.30 -51.17 -7.80
CA LEU A 588 31.08 -51.42 -9.22
C LEU A 588 32.36 -51.15 -9.98
N SER A 589 32.49 -51.71 -11.18
CA SER A 589 33.67 -51.47 -12.03
C SER A 589 33.27 -51.27 -13.48
N PHE A 590 34.14 -50.65 -14.25
CA PHE A 590 34.06 -50.54 -15.71
C PHE A 590 35.45 -50.56 -16.30
N ASN A 591 35.53 -50.97 -17.57
CA ASN A 591 36.78 -51.02 -18.27
C ASN A 591 37.01 -49.77 -19.10
N LEU A 592 38.18 -49.14 -18.95
CA LEU A 592 38.66 -48.02 -19.76
C LEU A 592 39.74 -48.48 -20.70
N ASP A 593 39.52 -48.30 -22.00
CA ASP A 593 40.53 -48.60 -23.03
C ASP A 593 41.49 -47.41 -23.15
N LEU A 594 42.74 -47.66 -22.76
CA LEU A 594 43.77 -46.62 -22.74
C LEU A 594 44.25 -46.25 -24.17
N ASN A 595 44.07 -47.13 -25.16
CA ASN A 595 44.40 -46.83 -26.56
C ASN A 595 43.49 -45.75 -27.18
N THR A 596 42.33 -45.58 -26.64
CA THR A 596 41.32 -44.61 -27.14
C THR A 596 41.47 -43.22 -26.56
N ILE A 597 42.40 -43.01 -25.63
CA ILE A 597 42.60 -41.74 -24.94
C ILE A 597 43.40 -40.79 -25.80
N CYS A 598 42.82 -39.61 -26.04
CA CYS A 598 43.46 -38.57 -26.81
C CYS A 598 43.45 -37.24 -26.00
N PHE A 599 44.40 -36.34 -26.32
CA PHE A 599 44.58 -35.05 -25.64
C PHE A 599 44.42 -33.92 -26.66
N GLU A 600 43.27 -33.24 -26.62
CA GLU A 600 42.97 -32.10 -27.49
C GLU A 600 43.20 -30.77 -26.80
N LYS A 601 43.60 -29.74 -27.53
CA LYS A 601 43.80 -28.38 -26.98
C LYS A 601 42.48 -27.77 -26.55
N SER A 602 42.34 -27.40 -25.27
CA SER A 602 41.20 -26.71 -24.73
C SER A 602 41.41 -25.20 -24.53
N SER A 603 42.67 -24.80 -24.26
CA SER A 603 43.09 -23.40 -24.14
C SER A 603 44.57 -23.26 -24.45
N LYS A 604 45.14 -22.05 -24.31
CA LYS A 604 46.58 -21.81 -24.53
C LYS A 604 47.48 -22.71 -23.66
N ASN A 605 47.03 -23.01 -22.42
CA ASN A 605 47.85 -23.69 -21.43
C ASN A 605 47.33 -25.10 -21.06
N ASN A 606 46.10 -25.48 -21.46
CA ASN A 606 45.46 -26.74 -21.08
C ASN A 606 45.02 -27.56 -22.28
N LYS A 607 45.01 -28.90 -22.07
CA LYS A 607 44.44 -29.89 -22.99
C LYS A 607 43.27 -30.58 -22.31
N LYS A 608 42.24 -30.95 -23.07
CA LYS A 608 41.13 -31.81 -22.63
C LYS A 608 41.47 -33.26 -22.90
N ILE A 609 41.01 -34.15 -21.99
CA ILE A 609 41.19 -35.61 -22.11
C ILE A 609 39.90 -36.13 -22.73
N ILE A 610 40.03 -36.82 -23.86
CA ILE A 610 38.91 -37.35 -24.61
C ILE A 610 39.12 -38.84 -24.95
N SER A 611 38.01 -39.57 -25.02
CA SER A 611 37.90 -40.88 -25.63
C SER A 611 36.46 -41.14 -26.03
N PRO A 612 36.15 -42.14 -26.87
CA PRO A 612 34.76 -42.49 -27.17
C PRO A 612 33.92 -42.77 -25.94
N PHE A 613 34.49 -43.40 -24.92
CA PHE A 613 33.89 -43.67 -23.64
C PHE A 613 33.67 -42.37 -22.82
N LEU A 614 34.71 -41.54 -22.70
CA LEU A 614 34.62 -40.27 -21.97
C LEU A 614 33.64 -39.29 -22.63
N ASN A 615 33.67 -39.20 -23.94
CA ASN A 615 32.76 -38.32 -24.67
C ASN A 615 31.30 -38.72 -24.44
N LYS A 616 30.96 -40.01 -24.41
CA LYS A 616 29.62 -40.49 -24.01
C LYS A 616 29.29 -40.15 -22.56
N LEU A 617 30.25 -40.17 -21.63
CA LEU A 617 30.02 -39.77 -20.25
C LEU A 617 29.86 -38.27 -20.13
N TYR A 618 30.63 -37.47 -20.87
CA TYR A 618 30.48 -36.00 -20.91
C TYR A 618 29.10 -35.57 -21.42
N GLU A 619 28.67 -36.22 -22.51
CA GLU A 619 27.34 -36.06 -23.08
C GLU A 619 26.25 -36.45 -22.04
N LYS A 620 26.40 -37.61 -21.38
CA LYS A 620 25.44 -38.05 -20.35
C LYS A 620 25.36 -37.13 -19.13
N ILE A 621 26.45 -36.49 -18.74
CA ILE A 621 26.43 -35.49 -17.66
C ILE A 621 25.71 -34.22 -18.10
N PHE A 622 26.00 -33.76 -19.30
CA PHE A 622 25.37 -32.56 -19.85
C PHE A 622 23.88 -32.76 -20.07
N THR A 623 23.51 -33.80 -20.79
CA THR A 623 22.10 -34.14 -21.04
C THR A 623 21.36 -34.52 -19.76
N GLY A 624 22.03 -35.24 -18.84
CA GLY A 624 21.43 -35.59 -17.54
C GLY A 624 21.17 -34.39 -16.65
N LYS A 625 22.03 -33.37 -16.65
CA LYS A 625 21.80 -32.13 -15.93
C LYS A 625 20.59 -31.38 -16.52
N GLU A 626 20.50 -31.29 -17.84
CA GLU A 626 19.36 -30.65 -18.51
C GLU A 626 18.06 -31.45 -18.28
N GLU A 627 18.12 -32.79 -18.23
CA GLU A 627 16.96 -33.63 -17.93
C GLU A 627 16.50 -33.44 -16.48
N ILE A 628 17.43 -33.36 -15.49
CA ILE A 628 17.09 -33.03 -14.11
C ILE A 628 16.36 -31.70 -14.04
N LYS A 629 16.91 -30.63 -14.67
CA LYS A 629 16.27 -29.32 -14.71
C LYS A 629 14.84 -29.40 -15.25
N LYS A 630 14.66 -30.09 -16.38
CA LYS A 630 13.38 -30.25 -17.06
C LYS A 630 12.37 -31.01 -16.19
N VAL A 631 12.77 -32.15 -15.63
CA VAL A 631 11.91 -33.00 -14.81
C VAL A 631 11.58 -32.33 -13.48
N VAL A 632 12.55 -31.71 -12.81
CA VAL A 632 12.32 -30.99 -11.55
C VAL A 632 11.39 -29.80 -11.74
N ARG A 633 11.54 -29.01 -12.81
CA ARG A 633 10.61 -27.91 -13.13
C ARG A 633 9.19 -28.39 -13.38
N LYS A 634 9.02 -29.46 -14.16
CA LYS A 634 7.72 -30.10 -14.40
C LYS A 634 7.05 -30.52 -13.09
N TYR A 635 7.77 -31.22 -12.22
CA TYR A 635 7.21 -31.70 -10.96
C TYR A 635 7.04 -30.58 -9.93
N PHE A 636 7.81 -29.50 -10.01
CA PHE A 636 7.60 -28.31 -9.19
C PHE A 636 6.28 -27.59 -9.57
N GLU A 637 5.95 -27.53 -10.85
CA GLU A 637 4.64 -27.01 -11.30
C GLU A 637 3.48 -27.89 -10.81
N ILE A 638 3.63 -29.21 -10.91
CA ILE A 638 2.62 -30.16 -10.37
C ILE A 638 2.48 -29.99 -8.86
N TYR A 639 3.60 -29.85 -8.14
CA TYR A 639 3.61 -29.61 -6.70
C TYR A 639 2.88 -28.32 -6.33
N CYS A 640 3.16 -27.21 -7.04
CA CYS A 640 2.48 -25.93 -6.82
C CYS A 640 0.97 -26.04 -7.11
N ASN A 641 0.57 -26.72 -8.18
CA ASN A 641 -0.84 -26.95 -8.51
C ASN A 641 -1.55 -27.79 -7.43
N ASN A 642 -0.88 -28.76 -6.83
CA ASN A 642 -1.44 -29.55 -5.73
C ASN A 642 -1.69 -28.68 -4.48
N LEU A 643 -0.92 -27.61 -4.26
CA LEU A 643 -1.18 -26.67 -3.16
C LEU A 643 -2.48 -25.89 -3.33
N LEU A 644 -3.02 -25.75 -4.55
CA LEU A 644 -4.32 -25.10 -4.79
C LEU A 644 -5.49 -25.87 -4.16
N ASN A 645 -5.34 -27.17 -3.93
CA ASN A 645 -6.36 -27.98 -3.25
C ASN A 645 -6.54 -27.60 -1.77
N PHE A 646 -5.65 -26.79 -1.21
CA PHE A 646 -5.69 -26.32 0.17
C PHE A 646 -6.27 -24.89 0.30
N SER A 647 -7.13 -24.47 -0.62
CA SER A 647 -7.68 -23.10 -0.65
C SER A 647 -8.38 -22.72 0.66
N ASN A 648 -9.22 -23.60 1.21
CA ASN A 648 -9.93 -23.37 2.47
C ASN A 648 -8.95 -23.26 3.66
N GLU A 649 -7.93 -24.12 3.69
CA GLU A 649 -6.89 -24.10 4.72
C GLU A 649 -6.10 -22.79 4.70
N PHE A 650 -5.76 -22.27 3.52
CA PHE A 650 -5.14 -20.96 3.37
C PHE A 650 -6.04 -19.85 3.91
N GLU A 651 -7.32 -19.81 3.51
CA GLU A 651 -8.26 -18.79 3.95
C GLU A 651 -8.44 -18.77 5.47
N GLU A 652 -8.55 -19.93 6.09
CA GLU A 652 -8.71 -20.05 7.55
C GLU A 652 -7.48 -19.52 8.28
N ILE A 653 -6.27 -19.87 7.85
CA ILE A 653 -5.01 -19.38 8.43
C ILE A 653 -4.87 -17.85 8.21
N ILE A 654 -5.17 -17.37 7.03
CA ILE A 654 -5.11 -15.94 6.70
C ILE A 654 -6.05 -15.15 7.62
N LYS A 655 -7.32 -15.55 7.72
CA LYS A 655 -8.31 -14.90 8.58
C LYS A 655 -7.85 -14.91 10.04
N PHE A 656 -7.36 -16.04 10.54
CA PHE A 656 -6.85 -16.17 11.89
C PHE A 656 -5.70 -15.18 12.16
N VAL A 657 -4.66 -15.17 11.34
CA VAL A 657 -3.48 -14.34 11.55
C VAL A 657 -3.83 -12.85 11.44
N LYS A 658 -4.60 -12.45 10.43
CA LYS A 658 -4.92 -11.04 10.22
C LYS A 658 -5.77 -10.45 11.35
N TYR A 659 -6.79 -11.16 11.83
CA TYR A 659 -7.63 -10.68 12.93
C TYR A 659 -6.88 -10.67 14.26
N TYR A 660 -5.96 -11.62 14.47
CA TYR A 660 -5.14 -11.63 15.67
C TYR A 660 -4.17 -10.44 15.72
N ASP A 661 -3.50 -10.15 14.60
CA ASP A 661 -2.59 -8.99 14.48
C ASP A 661 -3.34 -7.65 14.66
N VAL A 662 -4.55 -7.54 14.10
CA VAL A 662 -5.42 -6.37 14.29
C VAL A 662 -5.82 -6.20 15.75
N LEU A 663 -6.27 -7.28 16.41
CA LEU A 663 -6.67 -7.24 17.83
C LEU A 663 -5.50 -6.81 18.72
N VAL A 664 -4.34 -7.43 18.56
CA VAL A 664 -3.12 -7.07 19.31
C VAL A 664 -2.70 -5.61 19.05
N THR A 665 -2.85 -5.14 17.81
CA THR A 665 -2.56 -3.74 17.45
C THR A 665 -3.51 -2.77 18.14
N LYS A 666 -4.82 -3.08 18.18
CA LYS A 666 -5.83 -2.26 18.89
C LYS A 666 -5.50 -2.16 20.38
N VAL A 667 -5.14 -3.28 21.00
CA VAL A 667 -4.74 -3.33 22.42
C VAL A 667 -3.45 -2.54 22.68
N ASN A 668 -2.44 -2.70 21.83
CA ASN A 668 -1.18 -1.95 21.94
C ASN A 668 -1.39 -0.44 21.82
N ASN A 669 -2.25 0.00 20.90
CA ASN A 669 -2.60 1.41 20.76
C ASN A 669 -3.33 1.92 22.00
N ALA A 670 -4.30 1.16 22.54
CA ALA A 670 -5.04 1.52 23.75
C ALA A 670 -4.10 1.71 24.96
N LEU A 671 -3.20 0.74 25.19
CA LEU A 671 -2.24 0.78 26.30
C LEU A 671 -1.21 1.90 26.12
N LYS A 672 -0.62 2.00 24.93
CA LYS A 672 0.48 2.93 24.65
C LYS A 672 0.06 4.39 24.75
N TYR A 673 -1.13 4.71 24.27
CA TYR A 673 -1.63 6.08 24.19
C TYR A 673 -2.71 6.39 25.24
N ASN A 674 -2.92 5.50 26.18
CA ASN A 674 -3.91 5.66 27.25
C ASN A 674 -5.30 6.01 26.71
N TYR A 675 -5.83 5.16 25.82
CA TYR A 675 -7.19 5.33 25.26
C TYR A 675 -8.20 4.58 26.12
N CYS A 676 -9.40 5.13 26.26
CA CYS A 676 -10.49 4.56 27.06
C CYS A 676 -11.41 3.65 26.22
N LYS A 677 -12.08 2.74 26.91
CA LYS A 677 -13.11 1.86 26.36
C LYS A 677 -14.37 2.64 26.03
N PRO A 678 -14.88 2.63 24.77
CA PRO A 678 -16.19 3.21 24.48
C PRO A 678 -17.31 2.40 25.10
N THR A 679 -18.36 3.08 25.55
CA THR A 679 -19.61 2.48 26.08
C THR A 679 -20.76 2.82 25.16
N ILE A 680 -21.39 1.79 24.59
CA ILE A 680 -22.60 1.96 23.77
C ILE A 680 -23.82 1.88 24.68
N THR A 681 -24.74 2.84 24.52
CA THR A 681 -25.97 2.88 25.26
C THR A 681 -27.18 2.89 24.34
N ASN A 682 -28.30 2.38 24.82
CA ASN A 682 -29.53 2.40 24.07
C ASN A 682 -30.17 3.79 24.18
N HIS A 683 -30.32 4.49 23.04
CA HIS A 683 -30.95 5.79 22.94
C HIS A 683 -31.72 5.89 21.61
N GLU A 684 -32.71 6.78 21.53
CA GLU A 684 -33.56 6.92 20.33
C GLU A 684 -32.79 7.42 19.10
N LYS A 685 -31.83 8.31 19.31
CA LYS A 685 -30.98 8.91 18.26
C LYS A 685 -29.51 8.81 18.61
N SER A 686 -28.66 9.03 17.63
CA SER A 686 -27.20 9.03 17.82
C SER A 686 -26.76 10.25 18.66
N TYR A 687 -25.85 9.99 19.59
CA TYR A 687 -25.24 11.00 20.44
C TYR A 687 -23.87 10.55 20.95
N PHE A 688 -23.09 11.47 21.54
CA PHE A 688 -21.89 11.13 22.27
C PHE A 688 -21.64 12.05 23.46
N GLU A 689 -20.96 11.53 24.45
CA GLU A 689 -20.40 12.24 25.60
C GLU A 689 -18.94 11.83 25.74
N ALA A 690 -18.02 12.79 25.56
CA ALA A 690 -16.58 12.58 25.62
C ALA A 690 -15.99 13.42 26.76
N THR A 691 -15.34 12.77 27.73
CA THR A 691 -14.63 13.44 28.80
C THR A 691 -13.15 13.51 28.48
N LYS A 692 -12.58 14.72 28.49
CA LYS A 692 -11.14 14.96 28.21
C LYS A 692 -10.70 14.38 26.86
N LEU A 693 -11.43 14.70 25.80
CA LEU A 693 -11.14 14.33 24.43
C LEU A 693 -9.79 14.91 23.95
N ARG A 694 -8.97 14.08 23.35
CA ARG A 694 -7.65 14.44 22.81
C ARG A 694 -7.60 14.23 21.30
N HIS A 695 -6.70 14.91 20.60
CA HIS A 695 -6.48 14.72 19.16
C HIS A 695 -5.34 13.75 18.90
N VAL A 696 -5.64 12.60 18.33
CA VAL A 696 -4.73 11.46 18.09
C VAL A 696 -3.37 11.84 17.50
N LEU A 697 -3.36 12.74 16.51
CA LEU A 697 -2.12 13.16 15.85
C LEU A 697 -1.48 14.37 16.55
N ILE A 698 -2.27 15.39 16.89
CA ILE A 698 -1.72 16.66 17.40
C ILE A 698 -1.02 16.44 18.73
N GLU A 699 -1.58 15.61 19.63
CA GLU A 699 -0.93 15.29 20.91
C GLU A 699 0.47 14.66 20.74
N GLN A 700 0.75 14.03 19.59
CA GLN A 700 2.03 13.39 19.30
C GLN A 700 2.99 14.28 18.50
N ILE A 701 2.46 15.19 17.68
CA ILE A 701 3.25 16.07 16.81
C ILE A 701 3.68 17.35 17.54
N GLN A 702 2.80 17.88 18.38
CA GLN A 702 3.00 19.17 19.07
C GLN A 702 4.09 19.05 20.13
N GLN A 703 5.20 19.74 19.93
CA GLN A 703 6.37 19.64 20.81
C GLN A 703 6.55 20.86 21.72
N ASN A 704 5.89 21.97 21.42
CA ASN A 704 6.08 23.23 22.11
C ASN A 704 5.11 23.43 23.29
N GLU A 705 3.99 22.71 23.28
CA GLU A 705 2.94 22.80 24.28
C GLU A 705 2.31 21.41 24.44
N ILE A 706 1.92 21.04 25.65
CA ILE A 706 1.18 19.81 25.90
C ILE A 706 -0.25 20.01 25.41
N TYR A 707 -0.81 19.00 24.76
CA TYR A 707 -2.18 19.06 24.26
C TYR A 707 -3.17 19.27 25.39
N VAL A 708 -4.10 20.23 25.24
CA VAL A 708 -5.15 20.52 26.23
C VAL A 708 -6.39 19.73 25.89
N PRO A 709 -6.77 18.70 26.70
CA PRO A 709 -7.95 17.91 26.46
C PRO A 709 -9.22 18.65 26.83
N ASN A 710 -10.32 18.44 26.07
CA ASN A 710 -11.60 19.09 26.27
C ASN A 710 -12.74 18.08 26.44
N SER A 711 -13.72 18.39 27.29
CA SER A 711 -14.92 17.58 27.41
C SER A 711 -16.04 18.16 26.54
N VAL A 712 -16.69 17.29 25.75
CA VAL A 712 -17.74 17.66 24.79
C VAL A 712 -18.86 16.64 24.84
N LYS A 713 -20.10 17.11 24.87
CA LYS A 713 -21.30 16.27 24.73
C LYS A 713 -22.18 16.83 23.60
N MET A 714 -22.88 15.98 22.88
CA MET A 714 -23.77 16.40 21.79
C MET A 714 -24.75 15.28 21.40
N GLY A 715 -25.92 15.66 21.00
CA GLY A 715 -26.97 14.79 20.45
C GLY A 715 -27.95 14.23 21.48
N LYS A 716 -27.79 14.49 22.76
CA LYS A 716 -28.75 14.09 23.81
C LYS A 716 -29.63 15.29 24.22
N ASP A 717 -29.07 16.18 24.99
CA ASP A 717 -29.73 17.42 25.44
C ASP A 717 -29.35 18.61 24.53
N GLU A 718 -28.09 18.64 24.09
CA GLU A 718 -27.51 19.65 23.21
C GLU A 718 -27.32 19.04 21.80
N ASP A 719 -28.19 19.42 20.83
CA ASP A 719 -28.07 18.90 19.46
C ASP A 719 -27.03 19.68 18.65
N GLY A 720 -26.86 20.97 18.90
CA GLY A 720 -25.96 21.84 18.18
C GLY A 720 -24.98 22.61 19.06
N ILE A 721 -23.77 22.81 18.60
CA ILE A 721 -22.77 23.67 19.23
C ILE A 721 -22.30 24.74 18.23
N LEU A 722 -22.44 26.02 18.61
CA LEU A 722 -21.72 27.11 17.95
C LEU A 722 -20.44 27.39 18.69
N LEU A 723 -19.30 27.12 18.02
CA LEU A 723 -17.97 27.20 18.59
C LEU A 723 -17.28 28.51 18.20
N TYR A 724 -17.07 29.40 19.16
CA TYR A 724 -16.40 30.69 18.99
C TYR A 724 -14.92 30.64 19.43
N GLY A 725 -14.16 31.63 19.01
CA GLY A 725 -12.75 31.83 19.41
C GLY A 725 -11.89 32.37 18.29
N THR A 726 -10.69 32.84 18.65
CA THR A 726 -9.72 33.39 17.70
C THR A 726 -9.18 32.30 16.74
N ASN A 727 -8.50 32.76 15.68
CA ASN A 727 -7.73 31.82 14.85
C ASN A 727 -6.58 31.22 15.67
N ALA A 728 -6.23 29.98 15.35
CA ALA A 728 -5.19 29.19 16.01
C ALA A 728 -5.45 28.85 17.51
N VAL A 729 -6.63 29.09 18.08
CA VAL A 729 -6.97 28.70 19.45
C VAL A 729 -7.28 27.20 19.57
N GLY A 730 -7.58 26.51 18.45
CA GLY A 730 -7.79 25.07 18.43
C GLY A 730 -9.22 24.62 18.05
N LYS A 731 -10.07 25.49 17.53
CA LYS A 731 -11.45 25.16 17.08
C LYS A 731 -11.49 23.97 16.11
N SER A 732 -10.76 24.09 14.99
CA SER A 732 -10.68 23.03 13.97
C SER A 732 -10.07 21.75 14.52
N SER A 733 -9.12 21.85 15.45
CA SER A 733 -8.52 20.67 16.12
C SER A 733 -9.53 19.91 16.96
N LEU A 734 -10.38 20.63 17.71
CA LEU A 734 -11.45 20.04 18.51
C LEU A 734 -12.50 19.35 17.63
N ILE A 735 -12.94 20.03 16.56
CA ILE A 735 -13.92 19.48 15.59
C ILE A 735 -13.37 18.20 14.96
N LYS A 736 -12.10 18.20 14.52
CA LYS A 736 -11.44 17.01 13.97
C LYS A 736 -11.31 15.89 15.01
N SER A 737 -11.00 16.22 16.27
CA SER A 737 -10.91 15.22 17.34
C SER A 737 -12.22 14.47 17.54
N ILE A 738 -13.36 15.16 17.47
CA ILE A 738 -14.70 14.55 17.58
C ILE A 738 -14.89 13.52 16.44
N GLY A 739 -14.70 13.93 15.20
CA GLY A 739 -14.88 13.03 14.05
C GLY A 739 -13.96 11.80 14.09
N ILE A 740 -12.67 12.01 14.41
CA ILE A 740 -11.69 10.92 14.54
C ILE A 740 -12.10 9.96 15.67
N CYS A 741 -12.54 10.49 16.82
CA CYS A 741 -12.97 9.71 17.96
C CYS A 741 -14.16 8.78 17.61
N ILE A 742 -15.17 9.31 16.94
CA ILE A 742 -16.34 8.52 16.48
C ILE A 742 -15.91 7.43 15.50
N ILE A 743 -15.06 7.76 14.51
CA ILE A 743 -14.55 6.79 13.53
C ILE A 743 -13.76 5.68 14.25
N MET A 744 -12.90 6.01 15.19
CA MET A 744 -12.15 5.01 15.99
C MET A 744 -13.10 4.13 16.80
N ALA A 745 -14.09 4.72 17.51
CA ALA A 745 -15.07 3.95 18.25
C ALA A 745 -15.82 2.98 17.32
N GLN A 746 -16.37 3.46 16.22
CA GLN A 746 -17.12 2.62 15.27
C GLN A 746 -16.25 1.68 14.44
N SER A 747 -14.92 1.77 14.57
CA SER A 747 -13.96 0.76 14.07
C SER A 747 -13.62 -0.31 15.13
N GLY A 748 -14.33 -0.32 16.27
CA GLY A 748 -14.09 -1.26 17.37
C GLY A 748 -12.74 -1.03 18.06
N MET A 749 -12.34 0.24 18.24
CA MET A 749 -11.10 0.63 18.91
C MET A 749 -11.41 1.40 20.19
N TYR A 750 -10.45 1.43 21.11
CA TYR A 750 -10.46 2.40 22.21
C TYR A 750 -10.17 3.80 21.69
N VAL A 751 -10.63 4.82 22.40
CA VAL A 751 -10.67 6.21 21.95
C VAL A 751 -9.85 7.15 22.86
N PRO A 752 -9.35 8.28 22.33
CA PRO A 752 -8.46 9.20 23.05
C PRO A 752 -9.22 10.09 24.04
N CYS A 753 -9.90 9.48 24.98
CA CYS A 753 -10.72 10.14 26.00
C CYS A 753 -10.44 9.52 27.38
N ASN A 754 -10.95 10.15 28.48
CA ASN A 754 -11.01 9.51 29.79
C ASN A 754 -12.25 8.61 29.89
N ASP A 755 -13.38 9.11 29.42
CA ASP A 755 -14.63 8.37 29.28
C ASP A 755 -15.32 8.72 27.98
N PHE A 756 -15.95 7.73 27.36
CA PHE A 756 -16.67 7.91 26.10
C PHE A 756 -17.93 7.05 26.07
N ILE A 757 -19.07 7.73 26.05
CA ILE A 757 -20.41 7.11 25.99
C ILE A 757 -21.06 7.58 24.69
N TYR A 758 -21.64 6.67 23.92
CA TYR A 758 -22.23 7.04 22.65
C TYR A 758 -23.29 6.06 22.14
N LYS A 759 -24.06 6.53 21.16
CA LYS A 759 -24.88 5.72 20.25
C LYS A 759 -24.29 5.86 18.85
N PRO A 760 -24.00 4.78 18.11
CA PRO A 760 -23.36 4.84 16.79
C PRO A 760 -24.08 5.80 15.83
N TYR A 761 -23.30 6.61 15.12
CA TYR A 761 -23.76 7.47 14.04
C TYR A 761 -23.86 6.70 12.72
N LYS A 762 -24.81 7.08 11.87
CA LYS A 762 -24.97 6.51 10.52
C LYS A 762 -24.20 7.29 9.46
N THR A 763 -24.09 8.61 9.63
CA THR A 763 -23.41 9.49 8.66
C THR A 763 -22.60 10.56 9.38
N ILE A 764 -21.40 10.85 8.86
CA ILE A 764 -20.62 12.04 9.22
C ILE A 764 -20.50 12.92 7.98
N TYR A 765 -20.90 14.18 8.13
CA TYR A 765 -20.68 15.24 7.17
C TYR A 765 -19.58 16.17 7.67
N THR A 766 -18.63 16.50 6.84
CA THR A 766 -17.59 17.46 7.20
C THR A 766 -17.60 18.65 6.25
N ARG A 767 -17.33 19.83 6.79
CA ARG A 767 -16.96 21.04 6.07
C ARG A 767 -15.87 21.77 6.86
N ILE A 768 -14.63 21.33 6.71
CA ILE A 768 -13.46 21.90 7.40
C ILE A 768 -12.56 22.54 6.35
N LEU A 769 -12.26 23.83 6.49
CA LEU A 769 -11.43 24.61 5.57
C LEU A 769 -10.06 23.95 5.33
N GLY A 770 -9.67 23.86 4.09
CA GLY A 770 -8.38 23.29 3.67
C GLY A 770 -8.34 22.86 2.19
N ASN A 771 -9.49 22.83 1.52
CA ASN A 771 -9.62 22.39 0.12
C ASN A 771 -10.02 23.54 -0.83
N ASP A 772 -9.70 24.80 -0.52
CA ASP A 772 -9.82 25.90 -1.49
C ASP A 772 -8.77 25.73 -2.58
N ASN A 773 -9.08 24.84 -3.51
CA ASN A 773 -8.25 24.59 -4.67
C ASN A 773 -8.55 25.70 -5.68
N ILE A 774 -7.68 26.70 -5.73
CA ILE A 774 -7.74 27.88 -6.66
C ILE A 774 -7.91 27.41 -8.11
N PHE A 775 -7.55 26.16 -8.43
CA PHE A 775 -7.65 25.55 -9.76
C PHE A 775 -9.04 24.98 -10.11
N LYS A 776 -10.01 24.92 -9.19
CA LYS A 776 -11.32 24.29 -9.44
C LYS A 776 -12.27 25.14 -10.30
N GLY A 777 -11.96 26.37 -10.63
CA GLY A 777 -12.74 27.21 -11.55
C GLY A 777 -14.19 27.55 -11.09
N LEU A 778 -14.65 27.00 -9.98
CA LEU A 778 -15.86 27.36 -9.27
C LEU A 778 -15.49 28.35 -8.17
N SER A 779 -16.39 29.31 -7.90
CA SER A 779 -16.20 30.15 -6.72
C SER A 779 -16.23 29.26 -5.47
N SER A 780 -15.37 29.54 -4.48
CA SER A 780 -15.36 28.82 -3.19
C SER A 780 -16.77 28.74 -2.57
N PHE A 781 -17.56 29.77 -2.78
CA PHE A 781 -18.95 29.82 -2.34
C PHE A 781 -19.87 28.78 -3.02
N ALA A 782 -19.73 28.52 -4.31
CA ALA A 782 -20.54 27.52 -5.01
C ALA A 782 -20.26 26.10 -4.48
N VAL A 783 -19.00 25.82 -4.16
CA VAL A 783 -18.61 24.54 -3.51
C VAL A 783 -19.21 24.45 -2.11
N GLU A 784 -19.14 25.52 -1.32
CA GLU A 784 -19.75 25.58 0.02
C GLU A 784 -21.27 25.32 -0.04
N MET A 785 -21.96 25.91 -0.99
CA MET A 785 -23.42 25.72 -1.13
C MET A 785 -23.78 24.30 -1.57
N SER A 786 -22.98 23.72 -2.41
CA SER A 786 -23.11 22.31 -2.80
C SER A 786 -22.95 21.38 -1.60
N GLU A 787 -21.92 21.56 -0.78
CA GLU A 787 -21.71 20.79 0.45
C GLU A 787 -22.83 21.03 1.50
N LEU A 788 -23.29 22.28 1.65
CA LEU A 788 -24.44 22.60 2.51
C LEU A 788 -25.71 21.87 2.06
N LYS A 789 -25.98 21.78 0.75
CA LYS A 789 -27.10 21.02 0.19
C LYS A 789 -27.06 19.53 0.60
N SER A 790 -25.87 18.93 0.70
CA SER A 790 -25.68 17.58 1.22
C SER A 790 -25.95 17.54 2.73
N ILE A 791 -25.38 18.46 3.49
CA ILE A 791 -25.54 18.58 4.94
C ILE A 791 -27.01 18.71 5.33
N LEU A 792 -27.82 19.45 4.57
CA LEU A 792 -29.25 19.64 4.84
C LEU A 792 -30.11 18.37 4.64
N LYS A 793 -29.54 17.27 4.14
CA LYS A 793 -30.19 15.96 4.09
C LYS A 793 -29.97 15.12 5.36
N ALA A 794 -29.21 15.63 6.33
CA ALA A 794 -28.87 14.95 7.56
C ALA A 794 -30.13 14.58 8.37
N ASP A 795 -30.14 13.37 8.91
CA ASP A 795 -31.15 12.86 9.83
C ASP A 795 -30.65 12.92 11.30
N CYS A 796 -31.50 12.49 12.24
CA CYS A 796 -31.16 12.49 13.68
C CYS A 796 -29.99 11.55 14.07
N ASN A 797 -29.54 10.69 13.18
CA ASN A 797 -28.38 9.80 13.36
C ASN A 797 -27.13 10.29 12.63
N SER A 798 -27.15 11.57 12.22
CA SER A 798 -26.02 12.21 11.52
C SER A 798 -25.22 13.10 12.44
N LEU A 799 -23.89 13.17 12.21
CA LEU A 799 -22.94 14.10 12.83
C LEU A 799 -22.42 15.08 11.80
N ILE A 800 -22.54 16.37 12.07
CA ILE A 800 -22.06 17.43 11.19
C ILE A 800 -20.92 18.18 11.86
N LEU A 801 -19.80 18.27 11.15
CA LEU A 801 -18.56 18.91 11.60
C LEU A 801 -18.20 20.05 10.64
N GLY A 802 -18.56 21.28 11.02
CA GLY A 802 -18.36 22.48 10.19
C GLY A 802 -17.34 23.46 10.76
N ASP A 803 -16.52 24.03 9.89
CA ASP A 803 -15.55 25.08 10.23
C ASP A 803 -15.73 26.26 9.26
N GLU A 804 -16.15 27.41 9.80
CA GLU A 804 -16.27 28.68 9.08
C GLU A 804 -17.14 28.64 7.81
N LEU A 805 -18.34 28.04 7.89
CA LEU A 805 -19.29 27.95 6.78
C LEU A 805 -19.74 29.34 6.30
N CYS A 806 -19.93 29.50 4.99
CA CYS A 806 -20.37 30.71 4.29
C CYS A 806 -19.36 31.89 4.25
N LYS A 807 -18.06 31.60 4.37
CA LYS A 807 -17.01 32.63 4.22
C LYS A 807 -16.88 33.21 2.80
N GLY A 808 -17.31 32.49 1.79
CA GLY A 808 -17.12 32.82 0.37
C GLY A 808 -18.08 33.86 -0.21
N THR A 809 -18.96 34.48 0.59
CA THR A 809 -19.95 35.45 0.10
C THR A 809 -20.02 36.72 0.96
N GLU A 810 -20.85 37.65 0.56
CA GLU A 810 -21.08 38.89 1.31
C GLU A 810 -21.64 38.59 2.73
N PHE A 811 -21.24 39.39 3.69
CA PHE A 811 -21.50 39.16 5.12
C PHE A 811 -22.99 38.97 5.47
N ASN A 812 -23.87 39.81 4.93
CA ASN A 812 -25.31 39.72 5.22
C ASN A 812 -25.96 38.46 4.65
N SER A 813 -25.55 38.05 3.43
CA SER A 813 -26.04 36.81 2.82
C SER A 813 -25.48 35.57 3.53
N ALA A 814 -24.22 35.63 3.96
CA ALA A 814 -23.56 34.59 4.74
C ALA A 814 -24.35 34.29 6.05
N ILE A 815 -24.62 35.33 6.83
CA ILE A 815 -25.40 35.21 8.09
C ILE A 815 -26.78 34.60 7.82
N ARG A 816 -27.51 35.09 6.83
CA ARG A 816 -28.86 34.58 6.54
C ARG A 816 -28.86 33.11 6.13
N ILE A 817 -27.93 32.69 5.28
CA ILE A 817 -27.83 31.30 4.85
C ILE A 817 -27.41 30.42 6.02
N PHE A 818 -26.43 30.87 6.83
CA PHE A 818 -25.96 30.11 7.99
C PHE A 818 -27.03 29.92 9.03
N VAL A 819 -27.77 30.98 9.39
CA VAL A 819 -28.90 30.91 10.35
C VAL A 819 -30.03 30.01 9.82
N ALA A 820 -30.39 30.13 8.53
CA ALA A 820 -31.39 29.26 7.91
C ALA A 820 -30.95 27.76 7.94
N GLY A 821 -29.67 27.50 7.73
CA GLY A 821 -29.07 26.17 7.85
C GLY A 821 -29.20 25.64 9.27
N LEU A 822 -28.80 26.42 10.28
CA LEU A 822 -28.87 26.02 11.70
C LEU A 822 -30.30 25.71 12.14
N VAL A 823 -31.26 26.56 11.78
CA VAL A 823 -32.72 26.34 12.09
C VAL A 823 -33.20 25.05 11.43
N THR A 824 -32.78 24.78 10.21
CA THR A 824 -33.15 23.54 9.50
C THR A 824 -32.54 22.30 10.17
N LEU A 825 -31.25 22.34 10.52
CA LEU A 825 -30.58 21.25 11.21
C LEU A 825 -31.12 21.00 12.62
N ASN A 826 -31.46 22.02 13.33
CA ASN A 826 -32.11 21.90 14.65
C ASN A 826 -33.48 21.18 14.58
N LYS A 827 -34.26 21.39 13.51
CA LYS A 827 -35.50 20.67 13.25
C LYS A 827 -35.30 19.17 13.02
N THR A 828 -34.19 18.76 12.38
CA THR A 828 -33.87 17.35 12.16
C THR A 828 -33.30 16.67 13.40
N ARG A 829 -32.96 17.43 14.44
CA ARG A 829 -32.36 16.97 15.70
C ARG A 829 -31.06 16.21 15.50
N CYS A 830 -30.29 16.51 14.43
CA CYS A 830 -28.99 15.94 14.18
C CYS A 830 -27.91 16.59 15.05
N SER A 831 -26.88 15.85 15.37
CA SER A 831 -25.69 16.37 16.08
C SER A 831 -24.86 17.25 15.14
N HIS A 832 -24.67 18.53 15.52
CA HIS A 832 -23.89 19.45 14.68
C HIS A 832 -23.01 20.41 15.48
N ILE A 833 -21.78 20.64 15.03
CA ILE A 833 -20.87 21.64 15.57
C ILE A 833 -20.34 22.52 14.43
N PHE A 834 -20.49 23.84 14.62
CA PHE A 834 -19.93 24.80 13.67
C PHE A 834 -19.01 25.79 14.37
N ALA A 835 -17.77 25.86 13.96
CA ALA A 835 -16.91 26.99 14.31
C ALA A 835 -17.32 28.20 13.47
N THR A 836 -17.47 29.36 14.11
CA THR A 836 -17.90 30.57 13.45
C THR A 836 -17.28 31.84 14.08
N HIS A 837 -17.21 32.89 13.29
CA HIS A 837 -16.87 34.25 13.74
C HIS A 837 -18.06 35.21 13.73
N PHE A 838 -19.25 34.74 13.36
CA PHE A 838 -20.46 35.54 13.31
C PHE A 838 -21.05 35.76 14.72
N HIS A 839 -20.50 36.73 15.46
CA HIS A 839 -21.03 37.08 16.80
C HIS A 839 -22.39 37.72 16.74
N GLU A 840 -22.76 38.32 15.60
CA GLU A 840 -24.03 39.01 15.39
C GLU A 840 -25.22 38.04 15.54
N ILE A 841 -25.04 36.78 15.22
CA ILE A 841 -26.11 35.77 15.33
C ILE A 841 -26.48 35.44 16.77
N THR A 842 -25.65 35.73 17.74
CA THR A 842 -25.88 35.44 19.17
C THR A 842 -27.10 36.12 19.74
N HIS A 843 -27.51 37.22 19.14
CA HIS A 843 -28.66 38.03 19.58
C HIS A 843 -29.90 37.87 18.67
N MET A 844 -29.80 37.09 17.60
CA MET A 844 -30.92 36.86 16.70
C MET A 844 -31.97 35.96 17.35
N LYS A 845 -33.24 36.38 17.25
CA LYS A 845 -34.36 35.66 17.84
C LYS A 845 -34.42 34.20 17.36
N GLU A 846 -34.19 33.97 16.07
CA GLU A 846 -34.17 32.67 15.41
C GLU A 846 -33.14 31.70 16.00
N ILE A 847 -32.07 32.21 16.62
CA ILE A 847 -31.01 31.41 17.26
C ILE A 847 -31.29 31.29 18.78
N THR A 848 -31.73 32.35 19.44
CA THR A 848 -31.96 32.31 20.89
C THR A 848 -33.15 31.46 21.29
N GLU A 849 -34.11 31.21 20.37
CA GLU A 849 -35.24 30.32 20.55
C GLU A 849 -34.89 28.82 20.32
N LEU A 850 -33.66 28.48 19.87
CA LEU A 850 -33.24 27.10 19.67
C LEU A 850 -32.66 26.53 20.99
N GLU A 851 -33.50 25.91 21.81
CA GLU A 851 -33.13 25.41 23.15
C GLU A 851 -32.01 24.34 23.10
N SER A 852 -31.96 23.52 22.05
CA SER A 852 -30.93 22.47 21.89
C SER A 852 -29.66 22.97 21.22
N LEU A 853 -29.54 24.25 20.83
CA LEU A 853 -28.34 24.86 20.27
C LEU A 853 -27.59 25.66 21.35
N VAL A 854 -26.40 25.23 21.71
CA VAL A 854 -25.59 25.90 22.73
C VAL A 854 -24.40 26.64 22.09
N MET A 855 -24.04 27.75 22.75
CA MET A 855 -22.87 28.52 22.37
C MET A 855 -21.73 28.18 23.30
N LYS A 856 -20.54 27.86 22.71
CA LYS A 856 -19.32 27.59 23.45
C LYS A 856 -18.15 28.30 22.81
N HIS A 857 -17.09 28.60 23.58
CA HIS A 857 -15.88 29.21 23.06
C HIS A 857 -14.61 28.53 23.57
N MET A 858 -13.57 28.64 22.79
CA MET A 858 -12.22 28.25 23.20
C MET A 858 -11.57 29.38 23.97
N SER A 859 -11.25 29.17 25.25
CA SER A 859 -10.80 30.21 26.16
C SER A 859 -9.41 30.74 25.79
N ILE A 860 -9.28 32.02 25.95
CA ILE A 860 -8.05 32.78 25.88
C ILE A 860 -8.00 33.72 27.11
N GLU A 861 -6.81 34.00 27.53
CA GLU A 861 -6.59 34.88 28.66
C GLU A 861 -5.62 36.00 28.29
N TYR A 862 -5.86 37.22 28.79
CA TYR A 862 -5.01 38.36 28.52
C TYR A 862 -4.21 38.68 29.79
N ILE A 863 -2.90 38.39 29.77
CA ILE A 863 -2.00 38.58 30.91
C ILE A 863 -0.97 39.64 30.55
N GLY A 864 -1.08 40.81 31.18
CA GLY A 864 -0.27 41.98 30.84
C GLY A 864 -0.50 42.41 29.39
N ASN A 865 0.52 42.35 28.53
CA ASN A 865 0.44 42.68 27.09
C ASN A 865 0.48 41.46 26.19
N THR A 866 0.26 40.22 26.70
CA THR A 866 0.30 39.00 25.94
C THR A 866 -1.01 38.25 26.00
N LEU A 867 -1.43 37.70 24.86
CA LEU A 867 -2.58 36.83 24.76
C LEU A 867 -2.11 35.38 24.98
N VAL A 868 -2.70 34.70 25.95
CA VAL A 868 -2.42 33.31 26.29
C VAL A 868 -3.60 32.48 25.78
N TYR A 869 -3.28 31.45 25.00
CA TYR A 869 -4.27 30.51 24.46
C TYR A 869 -4.43 29.35 25.45
N ASN A 870 -5.40 29.42 26.35
CA ASN A 870 -5.68 28.36 27.33
C ASN A 870 -6.26 27.11 26.68
N ARG A 871 -6.92 27.24 25.53
CA ARG A 871 -7.48 26.15 24.70
C ARG A 871 -8.51 25.27 25.42
N THR A 872 -9.14 25.76 26.48
CA THR A 872 -10.21 25.05 27.19
C THR A 872 -11.57 25.50 26.67
N LEU A 873 -12.47 24.55 26.49
CA LEU A 873 -13.83 24.81 26.05
C LEU A 873 -14.66 25.36 27.23
N GLN A 874 -15.31 26.48 27.02
CA GLN A 874 -16.19 27.14 28.00
C GLN A 874 -17.54 27.49 27.40
N ASP A 875 -18.56 27.64 28.24
CA ASP A 875 -19.90 28.02 27.83
C ASP A 875 -20.00 29.50 27.45
N GLY A 876 -20.90 29.79 26.51
CA GLY A 876 -21.15 31.10 25.98
C GLY A 876 -20.27 31.47 24.75
N PRO A 877 -20.60 32.60 24.08
CA PRO A 877 -19.94 32.96 22.81
C PRO A 877 -18.54 33.60 23.00
N GLY A 878 -18.14 33.86 24.25
CA GLY A 878 -16.89 34.55 24.54
C GLY A 878 -16.90 36.05 24.17
N ASN A 879 -15.75 36.66 24.05
CA ASN A 879 -15.59 38.11 23.81
C ASN A 879 -15.67 38.44 22.30
N ASN A 880 -16.36 39.53 21.92
CA ASN A 880 -16.58 39.91 20.52
C ASN A 880 -15.35 40.60 19.86
N ASN A 881 -14.38 41.06 20.66
CA ASN A 881 -13.26 41.90 20.19
C ASN A 881 -11.94 41.17 20.01
N TYR A 882 -11.98 39.85 19.77
CA TYR A 882 -10.78 39.02 19.66
C TYR A 882 -9.79 39.49 18.57
N GLY A 883 -10.26 39.92 17.40
CA GLY A 883 -9.40 40.39 16.31
C GLY A 883 -8.53 41.58 16.70
N LEU A 884 -9.12 42.54 17.34
CA LEU A 884 -8.45 43.72 17.80
C LEU A 884 -7.49 43.39 18.98
N ILE A 885 -7.85 42.45 19.88
CA ILE A 885 -6.96 41.96 20.95
C ILE A 885 -5.72 41.27 20.37
N VAL A 886 -5.84 40.50 19.31
CA VAL A 886 -4.70 39.87 18.60
C VAL A 886 -3.83 40.94 17.96
N CYS A 887 -4.38 41.94 17.26
CA CYS A 887 -3.61 43.07 16.69
C CYS A 887 -2.82 43.82 17.74
N LYS A 888 -3.39 44.00 18.92
CA LYS A 888 -2.79 44.60 20.12
C LYS A 888 -1.55 43.85 20.58
N SER A 889 -1.71 42.53 20.71
CA SER A 889 -0.62 41.68 21.17
C SER A 889 0.49 41.48 20.15
N LEU A 890 0.23 41.71 18.84
CA LEU A 890 1.20 41.61 17.74
C LEU A 890 2.00 42.89 17.50
N GLY A 891 1.65 43.98 18.15
CA GLY A 891 2.46 45.17 18.06
C GLY A 891 2.17 46.11 16.90
N LEU A 892 0.95 46.14 16.38
CA LEU A 892 0.56 47.14 15.38
C LEU A 892 0.68 48.57 15.95
N PRO A 893 0.95 49.60 15.09
CA PRO A 893 1.15 50.98 15.52
C PRO A 893 -0.02 51.49 16.35
N THR A 894 0.30 52.20 17.42
CA THR A 894 -0.68 52.70 18.36
C THR A 894 -1.75 53.60 17.74
N ASP A 895 -1.35 54.45 16.78
CA ASP A 895 -2.27 55.38 16.13
C ASP A 895 -3.25 54.62 15.23
N PHE A 896 -2.80 53.56 14.56
CA PHE A 896 -3.66 52.64 13.79
C PHE A 896 -4.67 51.92 14.69
N LEU A 897 -4.21 51.44 15.82
CA LEU A 897 -5.05 50.74 16.79
C LEU A 897 -6.06 51.69 17.46
N ASN A 898 -5.64 52.88 17.85
CA ASN A 898 -6.50 53.94 18.41
C ASN A 898 -7.55 54.37 17.37
N PHE A 899 -7.18 54.44 16.09
CA PHE A 899 -8.10 54.75 15.01
C PHE A 899 -9.05 53.58 14.75
N ALA A 900 -8.59 52.36 14.68
CA ALA A 900 -9.38 51.16 14.54
C ALA A 900 -10.36 51.01 15.72
N GLU A 901 -10.02 51.46 16.90
CA GLU A 901 -10.88 51.51 18.07
C GLU A 901 -11.75 52.77 18.16
N SER A 902 -11.37 53.90 17.58
CA SER A 902 -12.30 55.04 17.44
C SER A 902 -13.36 54.75 16.38
N LEU A 903 -13.06 53.89 15.43
CA LEU A 903 -14.09 53.24 14.63
C LEU A 903 -14.93 52.26 15.47
N ASN A 904 -14.44 51.78 16.58
CA ASN A 904 -15.08 51.21 17.78
C ASN A 904 -14.12 50.82 18.92
N ILE A 905 -13.34 51.75 19.42
CA ILE A 905 -12.60 51.82 20.74
C ILE A 905 -11.48 50.86 21.22
N ASN A 906 -10.24 51.17 21.09
CA ASN A 906 -8.83 51.14 21.68
C ASN A 906 -7.88 49.95 22.08
N PHE A 907 -6.44 50.04 21.87
CA PHE A 907 -5.36 49.01 21.93
C PHE A 907 -3.87 49.30 22.25
N LYS A 908 -2.88 48.28 22.53
CA LYS A 908 -1.38 48.36 22.42
C LYS A 908 -0.42 47.16 22.76
N THR A 909 0.96 47.22 22.52
CA THR A 909 2.04 46.34 21.99
C THR A 909 3.34 46.05 22.76
N LYS A 910 4.30 45.09 22.29
CA LYS A 910 5.72 45.09 21.76
C LYS A 910 6.63 43.78 21.84
N SER A 911 7.82 43.76 21.13
CA SER A 911 8.65 42.58 20.67
C SER A 911 10.14 42.48 21.06
N ASN A 912 10.94 41.34 20.70
CA ASN A 912 12.39 41.32 20.25
C ASN A 912 13.16 39.94 20.11
N ASN A 913 14.44 39.98 19.56
CA ASN A 913 15.32 39.10 18.76
C ASN A 913 16.27 38.07 19.40
N ILE A 914 16.98 37.19 18.55
CA ILE A 914 17.83 36.01 18.91
C ILE A 914 19.03 35.74 17.95
N MET A 915 20.22 35.28 18.50
CA MET A 915 21.24 34.40 17.84
C MET A 915 22.21 33.71 18.83
N ASN A 916 22.74 32.47 18.49
CA ASN A 916 23.77 31.59 19.12
C ASN A 916 23.38 30.69 20.29
N GLN A 917 23.22 29.34 20.04
CA GLN A 917 22.85 28.43 21.14
C GLN A 917 23.12 26.92 20.90
N HIS A 918 23.30 26.18 22.01
CA HIS A 918 23.51 24.72 22.08
C HIS A 918 22.20 23.95 22.31
N THR A 919 22.13 22.70 21.78
CA THR A 919 20.96 21.84 21.95
C THR A 919 20.94 21.07 23.28
N SER A 920 19.76 20.63 23.73
CA SER A 920 19.55 19.83 24.92
C SER A 920 19.93 18.35 24.72
N HIS A 921 20.48 17.73 25.78
CA HIS A 921 20.73 16.28 25.81
C HIS A 921 19.44 15.43 25.74
N TYR A 922 18.33 15.93 26.28
CA TYR A 922 17.05 15.18 26.34
C TYR A 922 16.23 15.26 25.06
N ASN A 923 16.39 16.35 24.29
CA ASN A 923 15.64 16.54 23.03
C ASN A 923 16.45 17.46 22.10
N SER A 924 16.87 16.94 20.96
CA SER A 924 17.70 17.68 19.98
C SER A 924 17.02 18.90 19.35
N LYS A 925 15.70 19.01 19.45
CA LYS A 925 14.92 20.16 18.97
C LYS A 925 14.83 21.28 20.02
N LEU A 926 15.31 21.08 21.25
CA LEU A 926 15.38 22.09 22.28
C LEU A 926 16.77 22.70 22.29
N ILE A 927 16.85 23.96 21.91
CA ILE A 927 18.09 24.76 21.94
C ILE A 927 18.23 25.38 23.30
N LYS A 928 19.37 25.23 23.96
CA LYS A 928 19.68 25.92 25.23
C LYS A 928 19.86 27.42 24.99
N ASN A 929 19.01 28.19 25.64
CA ASN A 929 18.93 29.64 25.45
C ASN A 929 18.83 30.35 26.82
N LYS A 930 18.11 31.44 26.88
CA LYS A 930 17.77 32.14 28.13
C LYS A 930 16.89 31.25 29.00
N CYS A 931 17.06 31.37 30.30
CA CYS A 931 16.20 30.79 31.30
C CYS A 931 14.75 31.27 31.09
N GLU A 932 13.84 30.35 30.94
CA GLU A 932 12.44 30.62 30.61
C GLU A 932 11.67 31.26 31.79
N LEU A 933 12.24 31.25 32.99
CA LEU A 933 11.65 31.90 34.17
C LEU A 933 12.21 33.31 34.46
N CYS A 934 13.53 33.51 34.42
CA CYS A 934 14.12 34.78 34.82
C CYS A 934 14.84 35.54 33.69
N GLY A 935 14.97 34.94 32.47
CA GLY A 935 15.60 35.57 31.32
C GLY A 935 17.13 35.56 31.29
N TYR A 936 17.83 35.08 32.34
CA TYR A 936 19.29 34.89 32.35
C TYR A 936 19.72 33.72 31.46
N ILE A 937 20.99 33.43 31.34
CA ILE A 937 21.51 32.30 30.56
C ILE A 937 21.00 30.99 31.16
N GLY A 938 20.29 30.17 30.35
CA GLY A 938 19.80 28.86 30.73
C GLY A 938 20.90 27.81 30.51
N GLU A 939 21.40 27.23 31.60
CA GLU A 939 22.50 26.27 31.60
C GLU A 939 21.99 24.85 31.63
N GLU A 940 20.83 24.61 32.22
CA GLU A 940 20.23 23.32 32.49
C GLU A 940 18.86 23.17 31.81
N VAL A 941 18.39 21.95 31.75
CA VAL A 941 17.04 21.63 31.22
C VAL A 941 16.28 20.89 32.30
N HIS A 942 15.13 21.44 32.68
CA HIS A 942 14.25 20.93 33.71
C HIS A 942 13.01 20.29 33.09
N HIS A 943 12.56 19.13 33.60
CA HIS A 943 11.31 18.51 33.24
C HIS A 943 10.19 19.09 34.10
N MET A 944 9.20 19.71 33.45
CA MET A 944 8.08 20.36 34.15
C MET A 944 7.16 19.32 34.82
N ILE A 945 6.99 18.15 34.22
CA ILE A 945 6.47 16.94 34.86
C ILE A 945 7.65 15.99 35.06
N PRO A 946 7.90 15.47 36.29
CA PRO A 946 9.07 14.70 36.61
C PRO A 946 9.24 13.45 35.76
N GLN A 947 10.50 13.05 35.52
CA GLN A 947 10.81 11.83 34.77
C GLN A 947 10.37 10.56 35.48
N CYS A 948 10.28 10.57 36.83
CA CYS A 948 9.82 9.45 37.63
C CYS A 948 8.34 9.11 37.42
N ASP A 949 7.57 10.01 36.83
CA ASP A 949 6.15 9.78 36.51
C ASP A 949 5.96 9.06 35.16
N ALA A 950 7.05 8.73 34.46
CA ALA A 950 7.00 7.98 33.21
C ALA A 950 6.95 6.45 33.44
N ASP A 951 6.22 5.76 32.58
CA ASP A 951 6.15 4.30 32.56
C ASP A 951 7.42 3.65 31.93
N GLU A 952 7.47 2.30 31.88
CA GLU A 952 8.57 1.52 31.30
C GLU A 952 8.82 1.82 29.80
N SER A 953 7.88 2.47 29.13
CA SER A 953 7.98 2.86 27.71
C SER A 953 8.37 4.34 27.50
N ASP A 954 8.84 5.01 28.58
CA ASP A 954 9.21 6.44 28.62
C ASP A 954 8.03 7.41 28.38
N PHE A 955 6.78 6.98 28.58
CA PHE A 955 5.59 7.82 28.46
C PHE A 955 5.05 8.23 29.83
N ILE A 956 4.68 9.50 29.96
CA ILE A 956 3.94 10.02 31.11
C ILE A 956 2.46 9.89 30.76
N ASN A 957 1.81 8.93 31.39
CA ASN A 957 0.40 8.61 31.20
C ASN A 957 -0.38 8.87 32.50
N ASN A 958 -1.21 9.90 32.52
CA ASN A 958 -2.19 10.12 33.57
C ASN A 958 -3.58 10.19 32.95
N LYS A 959 -4.61 10.43 33.75
CA LYS A 959 -6.01 10.45 33.28
C LYS A 959 -6.24 11.40 32.09
N ASP A 960 -5.47 12.49 32.00
CA ASP A 960 -5.74 13.58 31.07
C ASP A 960 -4.65 13.73 29.98
N LEU A 961 -3.48 13.11 30.13
CA LEU A 961 -2.31 13.37 29.29
C LEU A 961 -1.57 12.07 28.94
N SER A 962 -1.07 12.01 27.71
CA SER A 962 -0.19 10.92 27.24
C SER A 962 0.90 11.48 26.32
N PHE A 963 2.14 11.51 26.78
CA PHE A 963 3.29 11.99 25.98
C PHE A 963 4.63 11.42 26.50
N ASN A 964 5.65 11.41 25.63
CA ASN A 964 6.98 10.95 26.02
C ASN A 964 7.62 11.93 27.03
N LYS A 965 8.26 11.42 28.08
CA LYS A 965 8.89 12.23 29.16
C LYS A 965 9.83 13.32 28.61
N ASN A 966 10.55 13.04 27.51
CA ASN A 966 11.46 13.98 26.86
C ASN A 966 10.78 14.83 25.75
N HIS A 967 9.45 14.89 25.74
CA HIS A 967 8.72 15.78 24.83
C HIS A 967 9.13 17.23 25.05
N LYS A 968 9.40 18.00 23.99
CA LYS A 968 9.91 19.38 24.07
C LYS A 968 9.00 20.28 24.92
N ALA A 969 7.69 20.06 24.93
CA ALA A 969 6.76 20.83 25.76
C ALA A 969 6.90 20.54 27.26
N ASN A 970 7.47 19.40 27.65
CA ASN A 970 7.77 19.05 29.03
C ASN A 970 9.14 19.51 29.51
N LEU A 971 9.95 20.05 28.60
CA LEU A 971 11.31 20.52 28.87
C LEU A 971 11.39 22.05 28.86
N MET A 972 12.02 22.66 29.83
CA MET A 972 12.30 24.11 29.84
C MET A 972 13.79 24.40 30.10
N ASN A 973 14.29 25.46 29.47
CA ASN A 973 15.61 25.96 29.74
C ASN A 973 15.61 26.76 31.04
N ILE A 974 16.52 26.47 31.96
CA ILE A 974 16.54 27.09 33.27
C ILE A 974 17.97 27.34 33.72
N CYS A 975 18.20 28.42 34.44
CA CYS A 975 19.48 28.66 35.11
C CYS A 975 19.53 27.88 36.44
N ARG A 976 20.72 27.62 36.96
CA ARG A 976 20.91 26.83 38.19
C ARG A 976 20.17 27.40 39.41
N SER A 977 20.13 28.73 39.57
CA SER A 977 19.41 29.32 40.69
C SER A 977 17.90 29.14 40.63
N CYS A 978 17.31 29.25 39.42
CA CYS A 978 15.91 28.98 39.24
C CYS A 978 15.63 27.48 39.33
N HIS A 979 16.51 26.59 38.82
CA HIS A 979 16.38 25.14 38.92
C HIS A 979 16.31 24.67 40.39
N SER A 980 17.23 25.16 41.24
CA SER A 980 17.20 24.87 42.67
C SER A 980 15.91 25.33 43.35
N LYS A 981 15.39 26.52 42.98
CA LYS A 981 14.11 27.04 43.51
C LYS A 981 12.94 26.17 43.09
N GLU A 982 12.82 25.79 41.81
CA GLU A 982 11.71 24.97 41.32
C GLU A 982 11.75 23.57 41.91
N THR A 983 12.93 22.97 42.06
CA THR A 983 13.08 21.67 42.72
C THR A 983 12.64 21.69 44.18
N LEU A 984 12.86 22.81 44.86
CA LEU A 984 12.47 22.98 46.28
C LEU A 984 10.98 23.32 46.43
N THR A 985 10.40 24.10 45.51
CA THR A 985 9.02 24.59 45.65
C THR A 985 7.98 23.63 45.09
N GLY A 986 8.36 22.71 44.18
CA GLY A 986 7.47 21.72 43.55
C GLY A 986 6.28 22.35 42.81
N ARG A 987 6.44 23.55 42.28
CA ARG A 987 5.36 24.25 41.56
C ARG A 987 5.02 23.50 40.29
N LYS A 988 3.72 23.37 39.96
CA LYS A 988 3.25 22.84 38.73
C LYS A 988 3.38 23.87 37.61
N LEU A 989 4.30 23.62 36.69
CA LEU A 989 4.55 24.52 35.56
C LEU A 989 3.97 23.92 34.27
N VAL A 990 3.47 24.76 33.37
CA VAL A 990 2.96 24.35 32.07
C VAL A 990 3.36 25.37 31.00
N ARG A 991 3.63 24.85 29.77
CA ARG A 991 3.96 25.75 28.65
C ARG A 991 2.67 26.06 27.88
N LYS A 992 2.34 27.32 27.73
CA LYS A 992 1.18 27.83 27.00
C LYS A 992 1.58 28.70 25.82
N LYS A 993 0.79 28.65 24.74
CA LYS A 993 0.97 29.53 23.58
C LYS A 993 0.50 30.94 23.94
N THR A 994 1.29 31.92 23.58
CA THR A 994 0.94 33.36 23.66
C THR A 994 1.17 33.99 22.29
N THR A 995 0.75 35.24 22.12
CA THR A 995 1.04 36.04 20.92
C THR A 995 2.53 36.30 20.72
N HIS A 996 3.32 36.22 21.78
CA HIS A 996 4.80 36.35 21.75
C HIS A 996 5.52 35.00 21.76
N GLY A 997 4.87 33.93 21.31
CA GLY A 997 5.40 32.57 21.31
C GLY A 997 4.97 31.74 22.53
N TYR A 998 5.67 30.64 22.76
CA TYR A 998 5.38 29.77 23.90
C TYR A 998 6.10 30.22 25.16
N LYS A 999 5.38 30.34 26.29
CA LYS A 999 5.92 30.72 27.61
C LYS A 999 5.58 29.67 28.66
N VAL A 1000 6.49 29.48 29.63
CA VAL A 1000 6.23 28.64 30.81
C VAL A 1000 5.52 29.50 31.85
N MET A 1001 4.43 28.97 32.40
CA MET A 1001 3.58 29.66 33.38
C MET A 1001 3.23 28.67 34.50
N GLU A 1002 2.90 29.20 35.67
CA GLU A 1002 2.41 28.39 36.78
C GLU A 1002 0.97 27.91 36.50
N CYS A 1003 0.70 26.65 36.83
CA CYS A 1003 -0.64 26.09 36.68
C CYS A 1003 -1.45 26.51 37.92
N THR A 1004 -2.39 27.42 37.75
CA THR A 1004 -3.33 27.82 38.81
C THR A 1004 -4.34 26.70 39.10
#